data_59ff15d816d9f5cc39608530e38995cc
#
_entry.id   59ff15d816d9f5cc39608530e38995cc
#
_cell.length_a   1.000
_cell.length_b   1.000
_cell.length_c   1.000
_cell.angle_alpha   90.00
_cell.angle_beta   90.00
_cell.angle_gamma   90.00
#
_symmetry.space_group_name_H-M   'P 1'
#
loop_
_entity.id
_entity.type
_entity.pdbx_description
1 polymer ?
#
loop_
_entity_poly.entity_id
_entity_poly.type
_entity_poly.pdbx_seq_one_letter_code
_entity_poly.pdbx_strand_id
1 'polypeptide(L)'
;KRQDDLTNASTSASSSRDQKLEDLDRKYQVGCRALEEKKARGLNVLEETYPPKIAEVETNRDREVTSIKTKEQEQLAALEEKRQTRWTEMTTAWRTTREETTRIYDSATAVDREAFRDWQSLADESADLPAVPPPGLRFGQLDLSLAGIAGGISERAELNQFGPEAWQQPAFTSFPDDAALLIKTPPEQKEQASALIQALMLRIASGLPPGQSLFTIIDPVGLGKQFAGFMHLADHDELLVSSRIWTEPGQIEERLEMVTEQMEMVIQKYLRNEYPSIGDYNAEAEVPEPYRFVVIANFPANFTETAVRRLASIASSGARCGVIPIISIDTSQTPPSNFSLEELESHASIVTLKDGRFTWNDPEFSKWPLTVETSPDDHTFTKIVQRVGKAAVAAKRVEVPFDRVAPPEEDWWTGDTAKGIDVPLGPAGAKKTLSMKLGKGTSQHVLIAGKTGSGKSTMMHALITNLSLIYSPNEIQFYLIDFKKGVEFKLYDHYRLPHARVIAIESEREFGLSVLQQLDRELKRRGDLFRDLSVQDLAGYRASGHPEPMPRIMLIIDEFQELFVEDDKLAQDCSLVLDRLVRQGRAFGMHVLLGSQTLGGAYSLPRATMGQMAVRVALQCNEADSSLILSEDNTAARLLTRPGEAIYNDANGMVEGNHPFQVVWLGEERRERFLGKLRALADSRTDIPQLPRLVFDGNEAADPAANRLLTSLLDTGMIDGKPAVAPLAWLGDAIAIKDPTVATFRRQGGTNLLIVGQREDLATRILAMATVSLAAGSDPYPGGAIGKPARFVLFEPAIAEEHPETMITRLTEFLPHEIESVGRLGVADAFADLAAEVQRRLDEQILDAESVFVIIRDLGRFRECRRDENDFGFSMSGEQKASPAQNLVTVLKDGPTVGIHAIIWCDSLTNLQRTFERNTLKEFELRVLFQMSGTDSSQLVDSPTASRLGEQRALFVHEETGTLEKFRPYMFPTDEWLQDVSGRLRSRPQGTPVERPQAAPKPATPTDAGDDGGFSL
;
A
#
# COMPACT_ATOMS: atom_id res chain seq x y z
N LYS A 1 16.92 18.87 3.02
CA LYS A 1 16.57 19.90 2.01
C LYS A 1 15.09 20.27 1.97
N ARG A 2 14.12 19.34 2.03
CA ARG A 2 12.66 19.61 2.00
C ARG A 2 12.14 20.14 3.32
N GLN A 3 12.74 19.71 4.41
CA GLN A 3 12.49 20.19 5.77
C GLN A 3 13.06 21.60 5.99
N ASP A 4 14.24 21.84 5.42
CA ASP A 4 14.91 23.11 5.48
C ASP A 4 14.19 24.18 4.66
N ASP A 5 13.58 23.81 3.53
CA ASP A 5 12.80 24.71 2.68
C ASP A 5 11.48 25.17 3.37
N LEU A 6 10.85 24.29 4.16
CA LEU A 6 9.66 24.63 4.96
C LEU A 6 9.96 25.52 6.15
N THR A 7 11.09 25.26 6.78
CA THR A 7 11.54 26.06 7.91
C THR A 7 11.90 27.49 7.45
N ASN A 8 12.55 27.60 6.29
CA ASN A 8 12.87 28.92 5.72
C ASN A 8 11.64 29.74 5.30
N ALA A 9 10.61 29.09 4.76
CA ALA A 9 9.38 29.80 4.38
C ALA A 9 8.52 30.22 5.57
N SER A 10 8.48 29.43 6.64
CA SER A 10 7.81 29.82 7.89
C SER A 10 8.48 30.99 8.58
N THR A 11 9.82 31.00 8.65
CA THR A 11 10.59 32.10 9.22
C THR A 11 10.44 33.37 8.37
N SER A 12 10.39 33.25 7.04
CA SER A 12 10.15 34.37 6.15
C SER A 12 8.74 34.96 6.32
N ALA A 13 7.73 34.13 6.51
CA ALA A 13 6.36 34.63 6.75
C ALA A 13 6.22 35.29 8.13
N SER A 14 6.84 34.71 9.16
CA SER A 14 6.89 35.33 10.50
C SER A 14 7.66 36.63 10.47
N SER A 15 8.84 36.66 9.87
CA SER A 15 9.67 37.87 9.73
C SER A 15 8.94 38.98 8.95
N SER A 16 8.20 38.68 7.93
CA SER A 16 7.41 39.64 7.17
C SER A 16 6.27 40.22 8.01
N ARG A 17 5.67 39.44 8.90
CA ARG A 17 4.65 39.95 9.83
C ARG A 17 5.26 40.84 10.90
N ASP A 18 6.35 40.39 11.51
CA ASP A 18 7.01 41.11 12.58
C ASP A 18 7.60 42.43 12.04
N GLN A 19 8.15 42.44 10.81
CA GLN A 19 8.53 43.64 10.12
C GLN A 19 7.35 44.62 9.88
N LYS A 20 6.17 44.12 9.55
CA LYS A 20 4.98 44.94 9.36
C LYS A 20 4.45 45.49 10.68
N LEU A 21 4.56 44.73 11.77
CA LEU A 21 4.22 45.22 13.13
C LEU A 21 5.23 46.26 13.62
N GLU A 22 6.53 45.99 13.42
CA GLU A 22 7.57 46.96 13.75
C GLU A 22 7.48 48.24 12.90
N ASP A 23 7.09 48.13 11.63
CA ASP A 23 6.92 49.30 10.77
C ASP A 23 5.67 50.12 11.14
N LEU A 24 4.62 49.44 11.62
CA LEU A 24 3.44 50.09 12.19
C LEU A 24 3.76 50.79 13.52
N ASP A 25 4.50 50.18 14.42
CA ASP A 25 4.90 50.74 15.69
C ASP A 25 5.91 51.92 15.49
N ARG A 26 6.85 51.73 14.54
CA ARG A 26 7.78 52.81 14.15
C ARG A 26 7.06 53.99 13.54
N LYS A 27 6.04 53.80 12.70
CA LYS A 27 5.22 54.89 12.12
C LYS A 27 4.43 55.62 13.22
N TYR A 28 3.91 54.87 14.21
CA TYR A 28 3.24 55.48 15.37
C TYR A 28 4.21 56.31 16.21
N GLN A 29 5.38 55.78 16.53
CA GLN A 29 6.41 56.46 17.33
C GLN A 29 7.00 57.66 16.59
N VAL A 30 7.21 57.55 15.28
CA VAL A 30 7.68 58.65 14.44
C VAL A 30 6.64 59.77 14.36
N GLY A 31 5.34 59.43 14.28
CA GLY A 31 4.23 60.38 14.28
C GLY A 31 4.16 61.16 15.59
N CYS A 32 4.32 60.52 16.74
CA CYS A 32 4.33 61.18 18.05
C CYS A 32 5.56 62.12 18.24
N ARG A 33 6.77 61.59 17.86
CA ARG A 33 8.00 62.44 17.92
C ARG A 33 7.94 63.67 17.02
N ALA A 34 7.42 63.52 15.79
CA ALA A 34 7.29 64.63 14.86
C ALA A 34 6.36 65.76 15.42
N LEU A 35 5.35 65.40 16.20
CA LEU A 35 4.44 66.37 16.87
C LEU A 35 5.11 67.02 18.05
N GLU A 36 5.91 66.33 18.84
CA GLU A 36 6.66 66.88 19.96
C GLU A 36 7.75 67.85 19.50
N GLU A 37 8.49 67.50 18.46
CA GLU A 37 9.52 68.33 17.85
C GLU A 37 8.92 69.58 17.17
N LYS A 38 7.71 69.52 16.64
CA LYS A 38 7.03 70.66 16.06
C LYS A 38 6.53 71.62 17.14
N LYS A 39 6.12 71.14 18.28
CA LYS A 39 5.75 71.93 19.48
C LYS A 39 6.94 72.62 20.10
N ALA A 40 8.09 71.90 20.22
CA ALA A 40 9.31 72.47 20.80
C ALA A 40 9.91 73.59 19.94
N ARG A 41 9.89 73.44 18.59
CA ARG A 41 10.36 74.46 17.64
C ARG A 41 9.46 75.73 17.68
N GLY A 42 8.15 75.51 17.90
CA GLY A 42 7.22 76.69 18.03
C GLY A 42 7.45 77.55 19.29
N LEU A 43 7.84 76.88 20.34
CA LEU A 43 8.12 77.60 21.65
C LEU A 43 9.47 78.35 21.61
N ASN A 44 10.50 77.78 21.00
CA ASN A 44 11.83 78.42 20.92
C ASN A 44 11.82 79.65 20.01
N VAL A 45 11.05 79.69 18.96
CA VAL A 45 10.91 80.84 18.07
C VAL A 45 10.18 81.99 18.80
N LEU A 46 9.35 81.70 19.78
CA LEU A 46 8.63 82.70 20.55
C LEU A 46 9.53 83.33 21.62
N GLU A 47 10.47 82.66 22.26
CA GLU A 47 11.40 83.13 23.25
C GLU A 47 12.55 83.95 22.68
N GLU A 48 12.99 83.66 21.44
CA GLU A 48 14.08 84.50 20.82
C GLU A 48 13.62 85.80 20.21
N THR A 49 12.32 86.02 19.99
CA THR A 49 11.85 87.17 19.21
C THR A 49 11.53 88.43 20.08
N TYR A 50 11.42 88.30 21.40
CA TYR A 50 10.80 89.37 22.20
C TYR A 50 11.67 90.18 23.15
N PRO A 51 12.87 89.85 23.63
CA PRO A 51 13.62 90.75 24.55
C PRO A 51 14.18 92.00 23.98
N PRO A 52 14.53 92.19 22.72
CA PRO A 52 15.21 93.46 22.31
C PRO A 52 14.29 94.66 22.05
N LYS A 53 13.02 94.50 21.95
CA LYS A 53 12.10 95.57 21.50
C LYS A 53 11.47 96.36 22.63
N ILE A 54 11.65 95.88 23.89
CA ILE A 54 11.06 96.58 25.07
C ILE A 54 11.85 97.83 25.45
N ALA A 55 13.13 97.81 25.17
CA ALA A 55 14.01 98.98 25.56
C ALA A 55 13.83 100.19 24.68
N GLU A 56 13.29 100.10 23.48
CA GLU A 56 13.15 101.27 22.56
C GLU A 56 11.83 102.00 22.73
N VAL A 57 10.89 101.40 23.43
CA VAL A 57 9.53 101.99 23.63
C VAL A 57 9.46 102.94 24.80
N GLU A 58 10.39 102.93 25.78
CA GLU A 58 10.37 103.81 26.95
C GLU A 58 10.77 105.26 26.58
N THR A 59 11.39 105.48 25.45
CA THR A 59 11.97 106.85 25.10
C THR A 59 10.98 107.67 24.27
N ASN A 60 9.89 107.17 23.84
CA ASN A 60 8.89 107.92 23.02
C ASN A 60 7.49 107.88 23.61
N ARG A 61 7.36 107.84 24.90
CA ARG A 61 6.17 107.55 25.63
C ARG A 61 4.95 108.42 25.45
N ASP A 62 5.12 109.73 25.26
CA ASP A 62 3.99 110.62 25.21
C ASP A 62 3.43 110.96 23.79
N ARG A 63 4.19 110.59 22.77
CA ARG A 63 3.75 110.77 21.41
C ARG A 63 3.15 109.50 20.81
N GLU A 64 3.54 108.42 21.35
CA GLU A 64 3.20 107.15 20.80
C GLU A 64 2.09 106.38 21.59
N VAL A 65 1.62 106.89 22.75
CA VAL A 65 0.60 106.12 23.55
C VAL A 65 -0.65 105.76 22.76
N THR A 66 -1.09 106.76 21.88
CA THR A 66 -2.27 106.50 21.01
C THR A 66 -1.89 105.57 19.86
N SER A 67 -0.69 105.79 19.26
CA SER A 67 -0.18 104.95 18.25
C SER A 67 0.16 103.55 18.76
N ILE A 68 0.69 103.49 20.01
CA ILE A 68 1.06 102.23 20.69
C ILE A 68 -0.20 101.43 21.02
N LYS A 69 -1.25 102.15 21.58
CA LYS A 69 -2.49 101.42 21.90
C LYS A 69 -3.18 100.80 20.65
N THR A 70 -3.12 101.59 19.54
CA THR A 70 -3.63 101.06 18.25
C THR A 70 -2.75 99.91 17.71
N LYS A 71 -1.42 100.19 17.70
CA LYS A 71 -0.46 99.16 17.36
C LYS A 71 -0.48 97.90 18.33
N GLU A 72 -0.69 98.12 19.60
CA GLU A 72 -0.85 97.10 20.62
C GLU A 72 -2.11 96.26 20.39
N GLN A 73 -3.23 97.00 20.06
CA GLN A 73 -4.47 96.27 19.69
C GLN A 73 -4.33 95.51 18.39
N GLU A 74 -3.67 96.15 17.37
CA GLU A 74 -3.39 95.46 16.12
C GLU A 74 -2.41 94.30 16.29
N GLN A 75 -1.37 94.43 17.11
CA GLN A 75 -0.44 93.41 17.44
C GLN A 75 -1.05 92.29 18.31
N LEU A 76 -1.91 92.67 19.27
CA LEU A 76 -2.69 91.71 20.05
C LEU A 76 -3.67 90.95 19.14
N ALA A 77 -4.38 91.60 18.25
CA ALA A 77 -5.27 90.99 17.30
C ALA A 77 -4.48 90.05 16.34
N ALA A 78 -3.33 90.47 15.80
CA ALA A 78 -2.46 89.64 14.95
C ALA A 78 -1.80 88.50 15.70
N LEU A 79 -1.48 88.68 17.01
CA LEU A 79 -0.99 87.63 17.84
C LEU A 79 -2.08 86.62 18.21
N GLU A 80 -3.28 87.14 18.43
CA GLU A 80 -4.46 86.24 18.68
C GLU A 80 -4.87 85.48 17.46
N GLU A 81 -4.85 86.15 16.31
CA GLU A 81 -5.06 85.44 15.01
C GLU A 81 -4.00 84.40 14.71
N LYS A 82 -2.71 84.77 14.98
CA LYS A 82 -1.58 83.89 14.80
C LYS A 82 -1.61 82.69 15.80
N ARG A 83 -2.05 82.99 17.03
CA ARG A 83 -2.29 81.96 18.04
C ARG A 83 -3.42 81.06 17.61
N GLN A 84 -4.51 81.60 17.12
CA GLN A 84 -5.69 80.83 16.69
C GLN A 84 -5.37 79.99 15.48
N THR A 85 -4.63 80.53 14.53
CA THR A 85 -4.18 79.82 13.34
C THR A 85 -3.30 78.64 13.72
N ARG A 86 -2.28 78.90 14.56
CA ARG A 86 -1.39 77.81 15.03
C ARG A 86 -2.11 76.77 15.88
N TRP A 87 -3.07 77.20 16.71
CA TRP A 87 -3.90 76.30 17.49
C TRP A 87 -4.76 75.40 16.59
N THR A 88 -5.34 76.05 15.57
CA THR A 88 -6.14 75.32 14.58
C THR A 88 -5.28 74.33 13.78
N GLU A 89 -4.12 74.73 13.29
CA GLU A 89 -3.15 73.90 12.63
C GLU A 89 -2.71 72.71 13.49
N MET A 90 -2.34 72.97 14.74
CA MET A 90 -1.94 72.00 15.72
C MET A 90 -3.07 71.01 16.03
N THR A 91 -4.28 71.52 16.28
CA THR A 91 -5.46 70.67 16.56
C THR A 91 -5.85 69.84 15.36
N THR A 92 -5.71 70.39 14.17
CA THR A 92 -5.97 69.66 12.92
C THR A 92 -4.93 68.58 12.73
N ALA A 93 -3.64 68.85 12.89
CA ALA A 93 -2.58 67.86 12.81
C ALA A 93 -2.74 66.76 13.88
N TRP A 94 -3.05 67.13 15.10
CA TRP A 94 -3.34 66.22 16.20
C TRP A 94 -4.54 65.28 15.84
N ARG A 95 -5.65 65.87 15.40
CA ARG A 95 -6.83 65.10 14.95
C ARG A 95 -6.49 64.15 13.84
N THR A 96 -5.82 64.60 12.79
CA THR A 96 -5.43 63.79 11.67
C THR A 96 -4.57 62.58 12.10
N THR A 97 -3.59 62.83 12.97
CA THR A 97 -2.72 61.76 13.51
C THR A 97 -3.50 60.77 14.37
N ARG A 98 -4.41 61.26 15.23
CA ARG A 98 -5.28 60.42 16.04
C ARG A 98 -6.25 59.55 15.20
N GLU A 99 -6.83 60.14 14.16
CA GLU A 99 -7.70 59.45 13.21
C GLU A 99 -6.93 58.41 12.39
N GLU A 100 -5.70 58.73 12.01
CA GLU A 100 -4.82 57.80 11.30
C GLU A 100 -4.39 56.63 12.21
N THR A 101 -4.01 56.93 13.46
CA THR A 101 -3.70 55.91 14.47
C THR A 101 -4.91 55.00 14.72
N THR A 102 -6.11 55.57 14.81
CA THR A 102 -7.35 54.80 14.99
C THR A 102 -7.60 53.88 13.80
N ARG A 103 -7.42 54.38 12.56
CA ARG A 103 -7.54 53.56 11.36
C ARG A 103 -6.53 52.42 11.33
N ILE A 104 -5.28 52.64 11.73
CA ILE A 104 -4.25 51.61 11.82
C ILE A 104 -4.67 50.55 12.83
N TYR A 105 -5.15 50.97 13.99
CA TYR A 105 -5.65 50.08 15.04
C TYR A 105 -6.86 49.27 14.57
N ASP A 106 -7.84 49.88 13.90
CA ASP A 106 -9.00 49.19 13.37
C ASP A 106 -8.62 48.16 12.30
N SER A 107 -7.64 48.51 11.47
CA SER A 107 -7.10 47.54 10.47
C SER A 107 -6.38 46.38 11.14
N ALA A 108 -5.55 46.65 12.17
CA ALA A 108 -4.88 45.61 12.94
C ALA A 108 -5.89 44.70 13.66
N THR A 109 -6.94 45.32 14.26
CA THR A 109 -8.02 44.58 14.94
C THR A 109 -8.80 43.69 13.96
N ALA A 110 -8.97 44.09 12.73
CA ALA A 110 -9.61 43.26 11.70
C ALA A 110 -8.76 42.03 11.36
N VAL A 111 -7.44 42.19 11.21
CA VAL A 111 -6.49 41.07 11.02
C VAL A 111 -6.49 40.15 12.24
N ASP A 112 -6.49 40.71 13.44
CA ASP A 112 -6.53 39.92 14.68
C ASP A 112 -7.81 39.10 14.81
N ARG A 113 -8.97 39.63 14.39
CA ARG A 113 -10.24 38.90 14.39
C ARG A 113 -10.25 37.75 13.37
N GLU A 114 -9.60 37.92 12.25
CA GLU A 114 -9.43 36.84 11.26
C GLU A 114 -8.49 35.75 11.77
N ALA A 115 -7.37 36.14 12.38
CA ALA A 115 -6.37 35.23 12.94
C ALA A 115 -6.90 34.48 14.17
N PHE A 116 -7.71 35.14 15.02
CA PHE A 116 -8.24 34.58 16.27
C PHE A 116 -9.77 34.57 16.26
N ARG A 117 -10.37 33.72 15.43
CA ARG A 117 -11.83 33.61 15.27
C ARG A 117 -12.52 33.32 16.60
N ASP A 118 -13.74 33.83 16.75
CA ASP A 118 -14.56 33.52 17.94
C ASP A 118 -15.04 32.07 17.96
N TRP A 119 -15.44 31.58 19.14
CA TRP A 119 -15.82 30.17 19.33
C TRP A 119 -17.06 29.75 18.53
N GLN A 120 -17.99 30.68 18.27
CA GLN A 120 -19.19 30.38 17.51
C GLN A 120 -18.86 30.14 16.02
N SER A 121 -17.99 30.98 15.47
CA SER A 121 -17.47 30.81 14.11
C SER A 121 -16.68 29.49 13.95
N LEU A 122 -15.91 29.12 14.99
CA LEU A 122 -15.16 27.86 14.98
C LEU A 122 -16.05 26.61 15.12
N ALA A 123 -17.24 26.74 15.73
CA ALA A 123 -18.23 25.70 15.87
C ALA A 123 -19.14 25.56 14.63
N ASP A 124 -19.13 26.53 13.72
CA ASP A 124 -19.97 26.51 12.51
C ASP A 124 -19.41 25.53 11.48
N GLU A 125 -20.15 24.48 11.19
CA GLU A 125 -19.74 23.43 10.24
C GLU A 125 -19.60 23.93 8.79
N SER A 126 -20.24 25.06 8.46
CA SER A 126 -20.19 25.66 7.12
C SER A 126 -18.95 26.50 6.89
N ALA A 127 -18.23 26.90 7.95
CA ALA A 127 -17.01 27.70 7.84
C ALA A 127 -15.80 26.79 7.57
N ASP A 128 -14.86 27.19 6.73
CA ASP A 128 -13.64 26.44 6.49
C ASP A 128 -12.73 26.44 7.72
N LEU A 129 -12.09 25.30 7.99
CA LEU A 129 -11.01 25.23 8.98
C LEU A 129 -9.74 25.89 8.41
N PRO A 130 -8.84 26.37 9.29
CA PRO A 130 -7.63 27.03 8.83
C PRO A 130 -6.79 26.15 7.91
N ALA A 131 -6.30 26.70 6.81
CA ALA A 131 -5.38 26.03 5.90
C ALA A 131 -3.90 26.35 6.22
N VAL A 132 -3.66 27.40 7.00
CA VAL A 132 -2.33 27.91 7.40
C VAL A 132 -2.29 28.05 8.90
N PRO A 133 -1.17 27.75 9.57
CA PRO A 133 -1.01 28.02 11.00
C PRO A 133 -1.22 29.52 11.34
N PRO A 134 -1.78 29.83 12.52
CA PRO A 134 -1.95 31.18 12.97
C PRO A 134 -0.58 31.81 13.28
N PRO A 135 -0.48 33.14 13.24
CA PRO A 135 0.77 33.82 13.55
C PRO A 135 1.18 33.73 15.02
N GLY A 136 0.29 33.31 15.90
CA GLY A 136 0.55 33.16 17.33
C GLY A 136 -0.51 32.35 18.05
N LEU A 137 -0.24 31.97 19.27
CA LEU A 137 -1.17 31.27 20.16
C LEU A 137 -1.75 32.28 21.17
N ARG A 138 -3.00 32.64 20.96
CA ARG A 138 -3.69 33.60 21.84
C ARG A 138 -4.06 32.92 23.15
N PHE A 139 -3.63 33.52 24.26
CA PHE A 139 -3.95 33.09 25.62
C PHE A 139 -4.80 34.09 26.41
N GLY A 140 -5.06 35.28 25.83
CA GLY A 140 -5.85 36.31 26.51
C GLY A 140 -5.98 37.59 25.72
N GLN A 141 -6.31 38.64 26.44
CA GLN A 141 -6.52 40.00 25.95
C GLN A 141 -5.99 41.01 26.94
N LEU A 142 -5.24 42.01 26.47
CA LEU A 142 -4.73 43.10 27.28
C LEU A 142 -5.66 44.32 27.14
N ASP A 143 -6.00 44.90 28.26
CA ASP A 143 -6.73 46.19 28.32
C ASP A 143 -5.73 47.33 28.37
N LEU A 144 -5.53 47.99 27.23
CA LEU A 144 -4.58 49.11 27.08
C LEU A 144 -5.32 50.42 27.25
N SER A 145 -4.66 51.39 27.93
CA SER A 145 -5.19 52.74 28.10
C SER A 145 -4.09 53.79 27.92
N LEU A 146 -4.41 54.86 27.21
CA LEU A 146 -3.52 56.01 27.06
C LEU A 146 -3.13 56.61 28.39
N ALA A 147 -3.97 56.49 29.43
CA ALA A 147 -3.66 56.98 30.80
C ALA A 147 -2.46 56.26 31.42
N GLY A 148 -2.18 55.00 30.97
CA GLY A 148 -1.02 54.21 31.42
C GLY A 148 0.26 54.49 30.63
N ILE A 149 0.21 55.36 29.61
CA ILE A 149 1.36 55.75 28.79
C ILE A 149 1.76 57.18 29.14
N ALA A 150 3.03 57.40 29.44
CA ALA A 150 3.55 58.72 29.74
C ALA A 150 3.29 59.70 28.58
N GLY A 151 2.50 60.78 28.83
CA GLY A 151 2.10 61.71 27.78
C GLY A 151 0.97 61.28 26.86
N GLY A 152 0.36 60.07 27.10
CA GLY A 152 -0.70 59.53 26.28
C GLY A 152 -2.03 60.31 26.34
N ILE A 153 -2.36 60.91 27.49
CA ILE A 153 -3.52 61.80 27.65
C ILE A 153 -3.05 63.26 27.78
N SER A 154 -3.63 64.15 26.98
CA SER A 154 -3.33 65.55 27.05
C SER A 154 -4.03 66.17 28.26
N GLU A 155 -3.39 67.14 28.96
CA GLU A 155 -4.03 67.98 29.98
C GLU A 155 -5.18 68.81 29.44
N ARG A 156 -5.28 68.99 28.13
CA ARG A 156 -6.34 69.74 27.46
C ARG A 156 -7.40 68.74 26.94
N ALA A 157 -8.56 68.77 27.56
CA ALA A 157 -9.71 67.88 27.25
C ALA A 157 -10.13 67.98 25.78
N GLU A 158 -9.94 69.18 25.15
CA GLU A 158 -10.26 69.39 23.72
C GLU A 158 -9.45 68.48 22.74
N LEU A 159 -8.27 68.04 23.16
CA LEU A 159 -7.41 67.18 22.37
C LEU A 159 -7.69 65.66 22.60
N ASN A 160 -8.34 65.32 23.71
CA ASN A 160 -8.62 63.90 24.04
C ASN A 160 -9.88 63.36 23.36
N GLN A 161 -10.69 64.23 22.75
CA GLN A 161 -11.91 63.77 22.05
C GLN A 161 -11.67 63.17 20.69
N PHE A 162 -10.43 63.10 20.19
CA PHE A 162 -10.08 62.64 18.89
C PHE A 162 -9.56 61.15 18.96
N GLY A 163 -10.44 60.14 18.98
CA GLY A 163 -10.13 58.71 18.99
C GLY A 163 -10.25 58.09 20.38
N PRO A 164 -10.19 56.77 20.50
CA PRO A 164 -10.36 56.03 21.74
C PRO A 164 -9.22 56.32 22.72
N GLU A 165 -9.54 56.42 24.02
CA GLU A 165 -8.57 56.51 25.12
C GLU A 165 -8.11 55.15 25.63
N ALA A 166 -8.88 54.11 25.33
CA ALA A 166 -8.58 52.74 25.69
C ALA A 166 -8.98 51.79 24.55
N TRP A 167 -8.26 50.70 24.43
CA TRP A 167 -8.51 49.62 23.48
C TRP A 167 -8.07 48.28 24.02
N GLN A 168 -8.50 47.17 23.36
CA GLN A 168 -8.15 45.84 23.72
C GLN A 168 -7.21 45.27 22.65
N GLN A 169 -6.14 44.56 23.07
CA GLN A 169 -5.17 43.94 22.21
C GLN A 169 -5.05 42.45 22.59
N PRO A 170 -4.99 41.50 21.59
CA PRO A 170 -4.78 40.11 21.91
C PRO A 170 -3.44 39.88 22.58
N ALA A 171 -3.43 39.09 23.65
CA ALA A 171 -2.22 38.56 24.28
C ALA A 171 -1.92 37.20 23.68
N PHE A 172 -0.82 37.08 22.95
CA PHE A 172 -0.43 35.86 22.27
C PHE A 172 1.09 35.70 22.27
N THR A 173 1.52 34.43 22.15
CA THR A 173 2.93 34.06 21.91
C THR A 173 3.16 33.85 20.44
N SER A 174 4.32 34.19 19.89
CA SER A 174 4.66 33.97 18.49
C SER A 174 4.68 32.43 18.18
N PHE A 175 4.05 32.02 17.10
CA PHE A 175 4.01 30.64 16.69
C PHE A 175 4.78 30.46 15.37
N PRO A 176 5.63 29.41 15.26
CA PRO A 176 5.92 28.35 16.25
C PRO A 176 7.07 28.64 17.21
N ASP A 177 7.87 29.71 17.01
CA ASP A 177 9.21 29.82 17.58
C ASP A 177 9.20 30.13 19.09
N ASP A 178 8.29 30.99 19.59
CA ASP A 178 8.20 31.41 21.00
C ASP A 178 6.85 31.00 21.61
N ALA A 179 6.31 29.85 21.20
CA ALA A 179 4.96 29.43 21.56
C ALA A 179 4.86 28.77 22.96
N ALA A 180 5.96 28.47 23.60
CA ALA A 180 5.97 27.87 24.94
C ALA A 180 5.35 28.76 26.01
N LEU A 181 4.51 28.19 26.90
CA LEU A 181 3.81 28.96 27.92
C LEU A 181 3.92 28.33 29.30
N LEU A 182 4.35 29.10 30.29
CA LEU A 182 4.39 28.67 31.71
C LEU A 182 3.35 29.48 32.50
N ILE A 183 2.50 28.79 33.26
CA ILE A 183 1.45 29.38 34.10
C ILE A 183 1.80 29.13 35.56
N LYS A 184 2.33 30.10 36.24
CA LYS A 184 2.66 30.02 37.69
C LYS A 184 1.40 30.23 38.52
N THR A 185 1.04 29.30 39.37
CA THR A 185 -0.19 29.33 40.13
C THR A 185 0.00 28.81 41.55
N PRO A 186 -0.60 29.42 42.57
CA PRO A 186 -0.68 28.82 43.90
C PRO A 186 -1.68 27.66 43.90
N PRO A 187 -1.56 26.72 44.85
CA PRO A 187 -2.35 25.46 44.84
C PRO A 187 -3.87 25.68 44.94
N GLU A 188 -4.32 26.79 45.55
CA GLU A 188 -5.71 27.13 45.70
C GLU A 188 -6.37 27.58 44.38
N GLN A 189 -5.58 27.98 43.41
CA GLN A 189 -6.04 28.53 42.11
C GLN A 189 -5.70 27.64 40.92
N LYS A 190 -5.31 26.40 41.16
CA LYS A 190 -4.94 25.43 40.09
C LYS A 190 -6.03 25.20 39.05
N GLU A 191 -7.32 25.28 39.43
CA GLU A 191 -8.45 25.12 38.53
C GLU A 191 -8.53 26.23 37.48
N GLN A 192 -8.18 27.45 37.85
CA GLN A 192 -8.12 28.59 36.92
C GLN A 192 -7.00 28.45 35.91
N ALA A 193 -5.83 27.95 36.33
CA ALA A 193 -4.73 27.63 35.41
C ALA A 193 -5.08 26.51 34.45
N SER A 194 -5.74 25.44 34.92
CA SER A 194 -6.20 24.34 34.08
C SER A 194 -7.27 24.80 33.09
N ALA A 195 -8.17 25.72 33.49
CA ALA A 195 -9.18 26.28 32.58
C ALA A 195 -8.53 27.11 31.45
N LEU A 196 -7.47 27.88 31.77
CA LEU A 196 -6.70 28.57 30.74
C LEU A 196 -6.03 27.56 29.77
N ILE A 197 -5.43 26.52 30.29
CA ILE A 197 -4.80 25.47 29.45
C ILE A 197 -5.86 24.80 28.53
N GLN A 198 -7.06 24.53 29.05
CA GLN A 198 -8.16 23.99 28.23
C GLN A 198 -8.55 24.93 27.09
N ALA A 199 -8.73 26.21 27.38
CA ALA A 199 -9.06 27.21 26.37
C ALA A 199 -7.95 27.31 25.32
N LEU A 200 -6.68 27.29 25.73
CA LEU A 200 -5.53 27.33 24.84
C LEU A 200 -5.44 26.06 23.97
N MET A 201 -5.62 24.88 24.55
CA MET A 201 -5.65 23.63 23.79
C MET A 201 -6.74 23.64 22.71
N LEU A 202 -7.95 24.10 23.07
CA LEU A 202 -9.05 24.21 22.11
C LEU A 202 -8.72 25.25 21.01
N ARG A 203 -8.08 26.35 21.36
CA ARG A 203 -7.60 27.36 20.41
C ARG A 203 -6.57 26.78 19.44
N ILE A 204 -5.61 26.00 19.95
CA ILE A 204 -4.60 25.31 19.18
C ILE A 204 -5.25 24.27 18.24
N ALA A 205 -6.12 23.41 18.78
CA ALA A 205 -6.78 22.36 18.01
C ALA A 205 -7.63 22.90 16.85
N SER A 206 -8.29 24.06 17.06
CA SER A 206 -9.16 24.69 16.07
C SER A 206 -8.47 25.75 15.20
N GLY A 207 -7.32 26.29 15.64
CA GLY A 207 -6.58 27.35 14.97
C GLY A 207 -5.46 26.85 14.05
N LEU A 208 -5.00 25.60 14.22
CA LEU A 208 -4.05 24.97 13.30
C LEU A 208 -4.79 24.18 12.20
N PRO A 209 -4.16 23.97 11.05
CA PRO A 209 -4.71 23.10 10.03
C PRO A 209 -5.04 21.71 10.59
N PRO A 210 -6.11 21.05 10.12
CA PRO A 210 -6.53 19.76 10.65
C PRO A 210 -5.40 18.72 10.62
N GLY A 211 -5.22 18.00 11.73
CA GLY A 211 -4.18 16.97 11.88
C GLY A 211 -2.78 17.51 12.16
N GLN A 212 -2.57 18.83 12.21
CA GLN A 212 -1.26 19.42 12.52
C GLN A 212 -1.05 19.71 14.02
N SER A 213 -2.01 19.45 14.88
CA SER A 213 -1.87 19.58 16.35
C SER A 213 -1.98 18.22 17.02
N LEU A 214 -0.92 17.81 17.70
CA LEU A 214 -0.87 16.57 18.48
C LEU A 214 -0.62 16.93 19.94
N PHE A 215 -1.40 16.35 20.87
CA PHE A 215 -1.30 16.65 22.29
C PHE A 215 -0.75 15.45 23.06
N THR A 216 0.23 15.72 23.93
CA THR A 216 0.64 14.81 25.00
C THR A 216 0.21 15.43 26.32
N ILE A 217 -0.83 14.86 26.96
CA ILE A 217 -1.45 15.44 28.14
C ILE A 217 -0.97 14.70 29.39
N ILE A 218 -0.37 15.43 30.31
CA ILE A 218 0.17 14.95 31.60
C ILE A 218 -0.58 15.67 32.72
N ASP A 219 -1.38 14.93 33.49
CA ASP A 219 -2.12 15.48 34.65
C ASP A 219 -2.03 14.55 35.86
N PRO A 220 -0.94 14.61 36.62
CA PRO A 220 -0.71 13.72 37.76
C PRO A 220 -1.59 13.97 38.97
N VAL A 221 -2.17 15.14 39.10
CA VAL A 221 -2.97 15.54 40.28
C VAL A 221 -4.47 15.47 40.01
N GLY A 222 -4.91 15.94 38.85
CA GLY A 222 -6.32 15.97 38.44
C GLY A 222 -6.81 14.66 37.87
N LEU A 223 -5.91 13.67 37.67
CA LEU A 223 -6.21 12.37 37.04
C LEU A 223 -6.95 12.53 35.71
N GLY A 224 -6.67 13.59 34.98
CA GLY A 224 -7.22 13.88 33.67
C GLY A 224 -8.65 14.43 33.65
N LYS A 225 -9.30 14.63 34.79
CA LYS A 225 -10.70 15.05 34.86
C LYS A 225 -10.99 16.32 34.05
N GLN A 226 -10.09 17.29 34.13
CA GLN A 226 -10.30 18.58 33.45
C GLN A 226 -10.03 18.50 31.93
N PHE A 227 -9.24 17.55 31.48
CA PHE A 227 -8.88 17.38 30.06
C PHE A 227 -9.67 16.27 29.37
N ALA A 228 -10.64 15.64 30.08
CA ALA A 228 -11.42 14.51 29.56
C ALA A 228 -12.19 14.86 28.27
N GLY A 229 -12.64 16.10 28.09
CA GLY A 229 -13.32 16.53 26.86
C GLY A 229 -12.47 16.44 25.61
N PHE A 230 -11.15 16.51 25.71
CA PHE A 230 -10.24 16.35 24.57
C PHE A 230 -10.05 14.88 24.16
N MET A 231 -10.44 13.91 25.03
CA MET A 231 -10.37 12.50 24.67
C MET A 231 -11.33 12.14 23.54
N HIS A 232 -12.34 12.97 23.25
CA HIS A 232 -13.15 12.83 22.05
C HIS A 232 -12.36 12.99 20.74
N LEU A 233 -11.15 13.56 20.77
CA LEU A 233 -10.24 13.51 19.63
C LEU A 233 -9.73 12.08 19.39
N ALA A 234 -9.52 11.29 20.45
CA ALA A 234 -9.09 9.89 20.35
C ALA A 234 -10.16 8.99 19.72
N ASP A 235 -11.44 9.35 19.81
CA ASP A 235 -12.54 8.65 19.14
C ASP A 235 -12.38 8.66 17.62
N HIS A 236 -11.65 9.64 17.10
CA HIS A 236 -11.34 9.81 15.70
C HIS A 236 -9.93 9.28 15.34
N ASP A 237 -8.92 9.71 16.11
CA ASP A 237 -7.53 9.26 15.96
C ASP A 237 -6.80 9.36 17.32
N GLU A 238 -6.36 8.22 17.84
CA GLU A 238 -5.65 8.13 19.12
C GLU A 238 -4.36 8.96 19.16
N LEU A 239 -3.73 9.19 18.01
CA LEU A 239 -2.50 9.99 17.93
C LEU A 239 -2.70 11.46 18.27
N LEU A 240 -3.92 12.00 18.10
CA LEU A 240 -4.22 13.40 18.38
C LEU A 240 -4.01 13.77 19.85
N VAL A 241 -4.21 12.82 20.76
CA VAL A 241 -4.08 13.00 22.22
C VAL A 241 -3.23 11.91 22.89
N SER A 242 -2.31 11.25 22.14
CA SER A 242 -1.42 10.21 22.65
C SER A 242 -2.17 9.08 23.38
N SER A 243 -3.30 8.66 22.87
CA SER A 243 -4.20 7.57 23.32
C SER A 243 -4.86 7.80 24.68
N ARG A 244 -4.23 8.47 25.63
CA ARG A 244 -4.75 8.73 27.00
C ARG A 244 -4.04 9.88 27.70
N ILE A 245 -4.58 10.27 28.86
CA ILE A 245 -3.96 11.24 29.77
C ILE A 245 -3.01 10.50 30.71
N TRP A 246 -1.79 11.00 30.89
CA TRP A 246 -0.69 10.33 31.60
C TRP A 246 -0.60 10.88 33.03
N THR A 247 -0.53 9.99 34.02
CA THR A 247 -0.62 10.37 35.45
C THR A 247 0.51 9.80 36.30
N GLU A 248 1.05 8.64 35.96
CA GLU A 248 2.01 7.89 36.74
C GLU A 248 3.46 8.27 36.38
N PRO A 249 4.40 8.32 37.37
CA PRO A 249 5.78 8.77 37.16
C PRO A 249 6.51 8.03 36.03
N GLY A 250 6.43 6.69 36.00
CA GLY A 250 7.09 5.88 34.97
C GLY A 250 6.53 6.11 33.56
N GLN A 251 5.22 6.35 33.47
CA GLN A 251 4.56 6.65 32.18
C GLN A 251 4.92 8.06 31.68
N ILE A 252 5.03 9.03 32.62
CA ILE A 252 5.46 10.39 32.29
C ILE A 252 6.88 10.37 31.73
N GLU A 253 7.78 9.62 32.36
CA GLU A 253 9.16 9.48 31.91
C GLU A 253 9.25 8.84 30.52
N GLU A 254 8.53 7.74 30.27
CA GLU A 254 8.44 7.08 28.97
C GLU A 254 7.90 8.02 27.88
N ARG A 255 6.86 8.82 28.21
CA ARG A 255 6.29 9.75 27.21
C ARG A 255 7.23 10.89 26.86
N LEU A 256 7.94 11.43 27.82
CA LEU A 256 8.94 12.48 27.56
C LEU A 256 10.15 11.90 26.79
N GLU A 257 10.50 10.62 27.01
CA GLU A 257 11.48 9.91 26.18
C GLU A 257 11.07 9.84 24.72
N MET A 258 9.85 9.36 24.45
CA MET A 258 9.31 9.31 23.09
C MET A 258 9.28 10.71 22.42
N VAL A 259 8.98 11.77 23.18
CA VAL A 259 8.99 13.14 22.65
C VAL A 259 10.42 13.57 22.30
N THR A 260 11.41 13.25 23.13
CA THR A 260 12.82 13.58 22.83
C THR A 260 13.38 12.78 21.66
N GLU A 261 13.05 11.47 21.54
CA GLU A 261 13.37 10.67 20.36
C GLU A 261 12.76 11.26 19.08
N GLN A 262 11.52 11.75 19.17
CA GLN A 262 10.86 12.43 18.05
C GLN A 262 11.59 13.71 17.66
N MET A 263 12.05 14.49 18.62
CA MET A 263 12.86 15.69 18.35
C MET A 263 14.16 15.34 17.64
N GLU A 264 14.86 14.31 18.08
CA GLU A 264 16.06 13.81 17.41
C GLU A 264 15.78 13.39 15.98
N MET A 265 14.69 12.67 15.78
CA MET A 265 14.24 12.27 14.44
C MET A 265 13.95 13.49 13.56
N VAL A 266 13.27 14.52 14.09
CA VAL A 266 12.99 15.76 13.34
C VAL A 266 14.29 16.45 12.94
N ILE A 267 15.25 16.60 13.86
CA ILE A 267 16.53 17.23 13.58
C ILE A 267 17.29 16.46 12.48
N GLN A 268 17.38 15.15 12.60
CA GLN A 268 18.15 14.31 11.68
C GLN A 268 17.46 14.12 10.34
N LYS A 269 16.14 14.03 10.35
CA LYS A 269 15.33 13.65 9.19
C LYS A 269 14.94 14.86 8.33
N TYR A 270 14.48 15.94 9.00
CA TYR A 270 13.84 17.07 8.35
C TYR A 270 14.70 18.34 8.35
N LEU A 271 15.34 18.68 9.45
CA LEU A 271 16.14 19.90 9.52
C LEU A 271 17.51 19.80 8.83
N ARG A 272 18.26 18.73 9.07
CA ARG A 272 19.54 18.37 8.42
C ARG A 272 20.49 19.56 8.15
N ASN A 273 20.52 20.59 8.99
CA ASN A 273 21.22 21.85 8.77
C ASN A 273 20.81 22.63 7.48
N GLU A 274 19.73 22.23 6.83
CA GLU A 274 19.18 22.94 5.67
C GLU A 274 18.09 23.93 6.09
N TYR A 275 17.36 23.63 7.21
CA TYR A 275 16.31 24.50 7.77
C TYR A 275 16.59 24.87 9.20
N PRO A 276 16.40 26.14 9.58
CA PRO A 276 16.54 26.59 10.97
C PRO A 276 15.52 25.95 11.91
N SER A 277 14.26 25.83 11.49
CA SER A 277 13.17 25.27 12.27
C SER A 277 12.21 24.43 11.43
N ILE A 278 11.34 23.65 12.11
CA ILE A 278 10.27 22.89 11.46
C ILE A 278 9.22 23.80 10.81
N GLY A 279 9.06 25.02 11.33
CA GLY A 279 8.19 26.03 10.74
C GLY A 279 8.63 26.40 9.33
N ASP A 280 9.95 26.65 9.13
CA ASP A 280 10.52 26.95 7.81
C ASP A 280 10.37 25.76 6.85
N TYR A 281 10.60 24.53 7.36
CA TYR A 281 10.36 23.33 6.60
C TYR A 281 8.90 23.22 6.18
N ASN A 282 7.95 23.37 7.11
CA ASN A 282 6.52 23.23 6.88
C ASN A 282 5.99 24.25 5.86
N ALA A 283 6.59 25.43 5.76
CA ALA A 283 6.20 26.44 4.80
C ALA A 283 6.53 26.07 3.34
N GLU A 284 7.51 25.18 3.11
CA GLU A 284 7.93 24.72 1.78
C GLU A 284 7.51 23.28 1.47
N ALA A 285 7.18 22.44 2.49
CA ALA A 285 6.86 21.04 2.27
C ALA A 285 5.44 20.82 1.77
N GLU A 286 5.27 19.93 0.81
CA GLU A 286 3.94 19.45 0.38
C GLU A 286 3.21 18.70 1.50
N VAL A 287 3.96 18.10 2.41
CA VAL A 287 3.45 17.36 3.56
C VAL A 287 4.06 17.94 4.82
N PRO A 288 3.41 18.91 5.48
CA PRO A 288 3.91 19.51 6.71
C PRO A 288 3.94 18.50 7.86
N GLU A 289 4.97 18.58 8.70
CA GLU A 289 5.08 17.80 9.92
C GLU A 289 4.19 18.40 11.01
N PRO A 290 3.41 17.61 11.76
CA PRO A 290 2.55 18.14 12.80
C PRO A 290 3.34 18.70 13.99
N TYR A 291 2.78 19.73 14.61
CA TYR A 291 3.29 20.28 15.87
C TYR A 291 2.82 19.45 17.06
N ARG A 292 3.68 19.26 18.05
CA ARG A 292 3.40 18.49 19.26
C ARG A 292 3.33 19.41 20.47
N PHE A 293 2.21 19.41 21.16
CA PHE A 293 1.99 20.20 22.36
C PHE A 293 2.10 19.29 23.58
N VAL A 294 3.11 19.55 24.42
CA VAL A 294 3.31 18.84 25.69
C VAL A 294 2.61 19.61 26.77
N VAL A 295 1.42 19.18 27.15
CA VAL A 295 0.55 19.85 28.11
C VAL A 295 0.76 19.21 29.46
N ILE A 296 1.25 20.00 30.45
CA ILE A 296 1.55 19.51 31.77
C ILE A 296 0.78 20.34 32.80
N ALA A 297 -0.09 19.67 33.54
CA ALA A 297 -0.78 20.30 34.66
C ALA A 297 -0.11 19.97 35.98
N ASN A 298 0.00 20.98 36.86
CA ASN A 298 0.49 20.87 38.23
C ASN A 298 1.96 20.36 38.35
N PHE A 299 2.85 20.82 37.48
CA PHE A 299 4.28 20.55 37.59
C PHE A 299 4.80 21.12 38.94
N PRO A 300 5.67 20.42 39.71
CA PRO A 300 6.44 19.22 39.37
C PRO A 300 5.85 17.89 39.91
N ALA A 301 4.57 17.83 40.18
CA ALA A 301 3.98 16.60 40.75
C ALA A 301 4.27 15.36 39.90
N ASN A 302 4.70 14.26 40.53
CA ASN A 302 5.05 12.98 39.90
C ASN A 302 6.19 13.01 38.86
N PHE A 303 7.00 14.07 38.83
CA PHE A 303 8.14 14.13 37.92
C PHE A 303 9.41 13.58 38.58
N THR A 304 10.09 12.67 37.90
CA THR A 304 11.41 12.14 38.28
C THR A 304 12.52 13.11 37.81
N GLU A 305 13.75 12.93 38.31
CA GLU A 305 14.91 13.71 37.86
C GLU A 305 15.18 13.51 36.36
N THR A 306 14.94 12.31 35.84
CA THR A 306 15.08 12.01 34.41
C THR A 306 14.02 12.71 33.59
N ALA A 307 12.75 12.67 34.02
CA ALA A 307 11.65 13.36 33.37
C ALA A 307 11.86 14.87 33.29
N VAL A 308 12.36 15.48 34.37
CA VAL A 308 12.65 16.93 34.41
C VAL A 308 13.79 17.32 33.47
N ARG A 309 14.87 16.52 33.39
CA ARG A 309 15.96 16.77 32.44
C ARG A 309 15.48 16.71 30.97
N ARG A 310 14.64 15.74 30.66
CA ARG A 310 14.01 15.65 29.32
C ARG A 310 13.10 16.85 29.04
N LEU A 311 12.35 17.30 30.05
CA LEU A 311 11.51 18.49 29.93
C LEU A 311 12.33 19.76 29.68
N ALA A 312 13.50 19.91 30.34
CA ALA A 312 14.43 21.01 30.07
C ALA A 312 14.95 20.97 28.61
N SER A 313 15.30 19.79 28.13
CA SER A 313 15.69 19.62 26.71
C SER A 313 14.56 19.97 25.73
N ILE A 314 13.31 19.58 26.07
CA ILE A 314 12.13 19.98 25.28
C ILE A 314 11.93 21.49 25.31
N ALA A 315 12.06 22.14 26.47
CA ALA A 315 11.90 23.58 26.56
C ALA A 315 12.96 24.36 25.76
N SER A 316 14.23 23.90 25.80
CA SER A 316 15.34 24.60 25.13
C SER A 316 15.40 24.39 23.62
N SER A 317 14.99 23.21 23.12
CA SER A 317 15.19 22.81 21.73
C SER A 317 13.91 22.41 21.02
N GLY A 318 12.80 22.30 21.75
CA GLY A 318 11.53 21.77 21.23
C GLY A 318 10.89 22.66 20.18
N ALA A 319 10.86 23.96 20.36
CA ALA A 319 10.25 24.90 19.40
C ALA A 319 10.83 24.72 17.99
N ARG A 320 12.14 24.60 17.89
CA ARG A 320 12.83 24.33 16.63
C ARG A 320 12.34 23.04 15.95
N CYS A 321 11.94 22.05 16.75
CA CYS A 321 11.45 20.74 16.28
C CYS A 321 9.92 20.68 16.20
N GLY A 322 9.21 21.77 16.49
CA GLY A 322 7.75 21.81 16.55
C GLY A 322 7.15 21.16 17.80
N VAL A 323 7.94 21.05 18.87
CA VAL A 323 7.50 20.54 20.17
C VAL A 323 7.38 21.71 21.15
N ILE A 324 6.17 21.96 21.62
CA ILE A 324 5.81 23.18 22.36
C ILE A 324 5.28 22.78 23.74
N PRO A 325 5.97 23.11 24.86
CA PRO A 325 5.48 22.86 26.19
C PRO A 325 4.48 23.94 26.66
N ILE A 326 3.38 23.48 27.27
CA ILE A 326 2.38 24.33 27.95
C ILE A 326 2.24 23.77 29.35
N ILE A 327 2.72 24.50 30.37
CA ILE A 327 2.91 23.98 31.71
C ILE A 327 2.27 24.84 32.77
N SER A 328 1.42 24.28 33.62
CA SER A 328 1.07 24.95 34.89
C SER A 328 2.01 24.50 36.00
N ILE A 329 2.56 25.44 36.72
CA ILE A 329 3.53 25.25 37.77
C ILE A 329 2.88 25.55 39.12
N ASP A 330 2.88 24.59 40.04
CA ASP A 330 2.47 24.79 41.42
C ASP A 330 3.62 25.46 42.19
N THR A 331 3.45 26.75 42.53
CA THR A 331 4.48 27.53 43.17
C THR A 331 4.77 27.11 44.61
N SER A 332 3.95 26.23 45.20
CA SER A 332 4.19 25.71 46.55
C SER A 332 5.12 24.51 46.58
N GLN A 333 5.33 23.85 45.45
CA GLN A 333 6.16 22.66 45.34
C GLN A 333 7.56 23.00 44.83
N THR A 334 8.55 22.28 45.35
CA THR A 334 9.94 22.36 44.89
C THR A 334 10.20 21.32 43.83
N PRO A 335 10.82 21.70 42.69
CA PRO A 335 11.26 20.73 41.71
C PRO A 335 12.22 19.69 42.27
N PRO A 336 12.42 18.53 41.60
CA PRO A 336 13.45 17.59 41.98
C PRO A 336 14.84 18.21 42.13
N SER A 337 15.68 17.58 42.95
CA SER A 337 17.06 18.03 43.20
C SER A 337 17.84 18.12 41.88
N ASN A 338 18.67 19.16 41.76
CA ASN A 338 19.49 19.47 40.58
C ASN A 338 18.73 20.03 39.33
N PHE A 339 17.56 20.61 39.55
CA PHE A 339 16.85 21.34 38.50
C PHE A 339 16.44 22.74 38.90
N SER A 340 16.72 23.72 38.06
CA SER A 340 16.29 25.10 38.25
C SER A 340 15.10 25.40 37.34
N LEU A 341 14.05 26.04 37.89
CA LEU A 341 12.95 26.56 37.11
C LEU A 341 13.38 27.55 36.02
N GLU A 342 14.51 28.26 36.24
CA GLU A 342 15.08 29.18 35.27
C GLU A 342 15.38 28.49 33.92
N GLU A 343 15.65 27.19 33.93
CA GLU A 343 15.86 26.40 32.70
C GLU A 343 14.60 26.32 31.81
N LEU A 344 13.43 26.35 32.44
CA LEU A 344 12.15 26.44 31.69
C LEU A 344 11.75 27.85 31.37
N GLU A 345 11.97 28.76 32.35
CA GLU A 345 11.53 30.14 32.28
C GLU A 345 12.24 30.96 31.18
N SER A 346 13.50 30.63 30.91
CA SER A 346 14.30 31.31 29.88
C SER A 346 13.84 30.98 28.43
N HIS A 347 12.99 30.00 28.27
CA HIS A 347 12.53 29.51 26.96
C HIS A 347 11.02 29.57 26.77
N ALA A 348 10.30 30.30 27.62
CA ALA A 348 8.84 30.39 27.57
C ALA A 348 8.30 31.73 28.00
N SER A 349 7.14 32.10 27.49
CA SER A 349 6.34 33.19 28.03
C SER A 349 5.75 32.80 29.38
N ILE A 350 5.77 33.70 30.34
CA ILE A 350 5.37 33.43 31.72
C ILE A 350 4.10 34.25 32.05
N VAL A 351 3.06 33.52 32.46
CA VAL A 351 1.84 34.10 33.03
C VAL A 351 1.74 33.73 34.49
N THR A 352 1.58 34.72 35.37
CA THR A 352 1.47 34.47 36.81
C THR A 352 0.04 34.75 37.27
N LEU A 353 -0.55 33.80 38.00
CA LEU A 353 -1.82 33.96 38.66
C LEU A 353 -1.57 34.28 40.13
N LYS A 354 -1.97 35.49 40.57
CA LYS A 354 -1.85 35.93 41.95
C LYS A 354 -3.10 36.68 42.34
N ASP A 355 -3.65 36.36 43.51
CA ASP A 355 -4.85 36.98 44.06
C ASP A 355 -6.05 36.99 43.10
N GLY A 356 -6.18 35.95 42.30
CA GLY A 356 -7.24 35.79 41.30
C GLY A 356 -7.05 36.61 40.01
N ARG A 357 -5.89 37.22 39.84
CA ARG A 357 -5.56 38.01 38.65
C ARG A 357 -4.39 37.43 37.91
N PHE A 358 -4.55 37.33 36.58
CA PHE A 358 -3.47 36.97 35.70
C PHE A 358 -2.63 38.17 35.32
N THR A 359 -1.33 37.99 35.27
CA THR A 359 -0.36 38.97 34.80
C THR A 359 0.60 38.33 33.84
N TRP A 360 0.82 38.94 32.69
CA TRP A 360 1.86 38.51 31.76
C TRP A 360 3.20 39.08 32.21
N ASN A 361 4.16 38.23 32.54
CA ASN A 361 5.47 38.63 33.05
C ASN A 361 6.41 39.04 31.90
N ASP A 362 5.99 40.05 31.16
CA ASP A 362 6.75 40.66 30.07
C ASP A 362 7.08 42.11 30.44
N PRO A 363 8.29 42.63 30.15
CA PRO A 363 8.70 44.00 30.50
C PRO A 363 7.79 45.09 29.98
N GLU A 364 7.19 44.92 28.81
CA GLU A 364 6.32 45.90 28.17
C GLU A 364 4.85 45.73 28.57
N PHE A 365 4.40 44.49 28.76
CA PHE A 365 2.98 44.17 28.94
C PHE A 365 2.57 43.93 30.40
N SER A 366 3.51 43.70 31.31
CA SER A 366 3.20 43.39 32.72
C SER A 366 2.40 44.47 33.46
N LYS A 367 2.41 45.72 33.01
CA LYS A 367 1.65 46.86 33.59
C LYS A 367 0.18 46.88 33.18
N TRP A 368 -0.21 46.11 32.18
CA TRP A 368 -1.55 46.12 31.64
C TRP A 368 -2.38 44.97 32.23
N PRO A 369 -3.67 45.22 32.52
CA PRO A 369 -4.55 44.13 32.93
C PRO A 369 -4.69 43.08 31.85
N LEU A 370 -4.49 41.79 32.23
CA LEU A 370 -4.64 40.64 31.36
C LEU A 370 -5.95 39.91 31.68
N THR A 371 -6.85 39.87 30.73
CA THR A 371 -8.01 38.99 30.76
C THR A 371 -7.69 37.74 29.97
N VAL A 372 -7.61 36.54 30.61
CA VAL A 372 -7.24 35.31 29.95
C VAL A 372 -8.38 34.70 29.12
N GLU A 373 -8.03 33.90 28.13
CA GLU A 373 -8.98 33.17 27.29
C GLU A 373 -9.78 32.15 28.15
N THR A 374 -11.05 31.99 27.86
CA THR A 374 -11.93 31.02 28.52
C THR A 374 -12.53 30.08 27.49
N SER A 375 -12.70 28.81 27.88
CA SER A 375 -13.39 27.83 27.02
C SER A 375 -14.85 28.23 26.81
N PRO A 376 -15.46 27.92 25.66
CA PRO A 376 -16.88 28.09 25.45
C PRO A 376 -17.70 27.13 26.33
N ASP A 377 -19.01 27.22 26.27
CA ASP A 377 -19.89 26.22 26.89
C ASP A 377 -19.63 24.79 26.38
N ASP A 378 -20.01 23.77 27.17
CA ASP A 378 -19.73 22.36 26.89
C ASP A 378 -20.25 21.89 25.53
N HIS A 379 -21.37 22.43 25.06
CA HIS A 379 -21.95 22.06 23.77
C HIS A 379 -21.09 22.59 22.61
N THR A 380 -20.72 23.84 22.67
CA THR A 380 -19.84 24.51 21.69
C THR A 380 -18.45 23.84 21.70
N PHE A 381 -17.91 23.57 22.90
CA PHE A 381 -16.66 22.84 23.07
C PHE A 381 -16.68 21.49 22.34
N THR A 382 -17.69 20.66 22.64
CA THR A 382 -17.82 19.33 22.05
C THR A 382 -17.96 19.39 20.53
N LYS A 383 -18.73 20.34 20.01
CA LYS A 383 -18.86 20.54 18.55
C LYS A 383 -17.51 20.84 17.90
N ILE A 384 -16.73 21.74 18.48
CA ILE A 384 -15.41 22.10 17.94
C ILE A 384 -14.50 20.88 17.94
N VAL A 385 -14.42 20.14 19.05
CA VAL A 385 -13.56 18.96 19.19
C VAL A 385 -13.94 17.87 18.18
N GLN A 386 -15.22 17.57 18.03
CA GLN A 386 -15.69 16.58 17.05
C GLN A 386 -15.41 17.01 15.61
N ARG A 387 -15.62 18.29 15.30
CA ARG A 387 -15.32 18.84 13.98
C ARG A 387 -13.85 18.72 13.64
N VAL A 388 -12.96 19.12 14.56
CA VAL A 388 -11.50 19.03 14.40
C VAL A 388 -11.08 17.58 14.25
N GLY A 389 -11.58 16.67 15.09
CA GLY A 389 -11.27 15.24 15.00
C GLY A 389 -11.66 14.64 13.67
N LYS A 390 -12.88 14.89 13.18
CA LYS A 390 -13.35 14.45 11.88
C LYS A 390 -12.49 14.98 10.73
N ALA A 391 -12.15 16.26 10.78
CA ALA A 391 -11.30 16.87 9.76
C ALA A 391 -9.85 16.37 9.79
N ALA A 392 -9.33 16.06 10.98
CA ALA A 392 -7.98 15.50 11.14
C ALA A 392 -7.87 14.11 10.48
N VAL A 393 -8.89 13.27 10.61
CA VAL A 393 -8.92 11.96 9.91
C VAL A 393 -8.91 12.14 8.39
N ALA A 394 -9.67 13.11 7.88
CA ALA A 394 -9.67 13.41 6.45
C ALA A 394 -8.31 13.95 5.97
N ALA A 395 -7.71 14.85 6.74
CA ALA A 395 -6.40 15.45 6.45
C ALA A 395 -5.23 14.46 6.58
N LYS A 396 -5.40 13.34 7.31
CA LYS A 396 -4.38 12.31 7.46
C LYS A 396 -4.08 11.59 6.14
N ARG A 397 -5.04 11.58 5.20
CA ARG A 397 -4.82 11.06 3.85
C ARG A 397 -4.07 12.10 3.03
N VAL A 398 -2.76 12.05 3.15
CA VAL A 398 -1.89 12.87 2.30
C VAL A 398 -1.79 12.22 0.93
N GLU A 399 -2.45 12.81 -0.04
CA GLU A 399 -2.44 12.35 -1.43
C GLU A 399 -1.47 13.21 -2.26
N VAL A 400 -0.17 12.87 -2.22
CA VAL A 400 0.78 13.49 -3.16
C VAL A 400 0.49 12.96 -4.56
N PRO A 401 0.12 13.80 -5.53
CA PRO A 401 -0.27 13.32 -6.85
C PRO A 401 0.84 12.55 -7.56
N PHE A 402 0.49 11.45 -8.23
CA PHE A 402 1.43 10.64 -9.01
C PHE A 402 2.15 11.42 -10.12
N ASP A 403 1.54 12.50 -10.65
CA ASP A 403 2.17 13.37 -11.66
C ASP A 403 3.48 13.99 -11.21
N ARG A 404 3.72 14.05 -9.92
CA ARG A 404 4.99 14.52 -9.35
C ARG A 404 6.18 13.66 -9.78
N VAL A 405 5.94 12.40 -10.09
CA VAL A 405 6.97 11.41 -10.43
C VAL A 405 6.80 10.83 -11.83
N ALA A 406 5.63 10.96 -12.44
CA ALA A 406 5.36 10.48 -13.77
C ALA A 406 6.14 11.29 -14.82
N PRO A 407 6.77 10.64 -15.80
CA PRO A 407 7.35 11.36 -16.94
C PRO A 407 6.25 11.97 -17.81
N PRO A 408 6.49 13.10 -18.50
CA PRO A 408 5.60 13.62 -19.53
C PRO A 408 5.41 12.59 -20.66
N GLU A 409 4.28 12.66 -21.38
CA GLU A 409 3.95 11.62 -22.38
C GLU A 409 4.97 11.52 -23.52
N GLU A 410 5.60 12.63 -23.88
CA GLU A 410 6.67 12.67 -24.89
C GLU A 410 7.93 11.89 -24.48
N ASP A 411 8.14 11.70 -23.18
CA ASP A 411 9.31 10.99 -22.64
C ASP A 411 9.03 9.50 -22.32
N TRP A 412 7.80 9.02 -22.64
CA TRP A 412 7.50 7.62 -22.40
C TRP A 412 8.33 6.71 -23.26
N TRP A 413 8.86 5.65 -22.61
CA TRP A 413 9.71 4.63 -23.24
C TRP A 413 11.03 5.15 -23.81
N THR A 414 11.52 6.27 -23.29
CA THR A 414 12.83 6.81 -23.62
C THR A 414 13.95 6.30 -22.70
N GLY A 415 13.57 5.67 -21.58
CA GLY A 415 14.51 5.17 -20.58
C GLY A 415 15.32 3.96 -21.08
N ASP A 416 16.60 3.91 -20.70
CA ASP A 416 17.55 2.82 -20.96
C ASP A 416 17.93 2.13 -19.64
N THR A 417 17.73 0.82 -19.56
CA THR A 417 18.08 0.01 -18.39
C THR A 417 19.44 -0.67 -18.47
N ALA A 418 20.27 -0.40 -19.49
CA ALA A 418 21.58 -1.06 -19.65
C ALA A 418 22.43 -0.98 -18.38
N LYS A 419 22.49 0.20 -17.73
CA LYS A 419 23.26 0.45 -16.51
C LYS A 419 22.47 0.26 -15.20
N GLY A 420 21.18 -0.01 -15.27
CA GLY A 420 20.32 -0.16 -14.10
C GLY A 420 18.96 0.49 -14.28
N ILE A 421 18.13 0.37 -13.26
CA ILE A 421 16.80 0.98 -13.15
C ILE A 421 16.92 2.20 -12.25
N ASP A 422 16.28 3.30 -12.62
CA ASP A 422 16.11 4.50 -11.80
C ASP A 422 14.62 4.91 -11.89
N VAL A 423 13.90 4.86 -10.78
CA VAL A 423 12.45 5.15 -10.76
C VAL A 423 12.10 6.04 -9.58
N PRO A 424 11.52 7.23 -9.83
CA PRO A 424 11.04 8.11 -8.79
C PRO A 424 9.85 7.48 -8.04
N LEU A 425 9.89 7.55 -6.70
CA LEU A 425 8.85 6.99 -5.81
C LEU A 425 7.98 8.06 -5.16
N GLY A 426 8.56 9.23 -4.87
CA GLY A 426 7.85 10.30 -4.20
C GLY A 426 8.76 11.34 -3.55
N PRO A 427 8.19 12.37 -2.95
CA PRO A 427 8.96 13.45 -2.33
C PRO A 427 9.70 12.99 -1.07
N ALA A 428 10.96 13.39 -0.97
CA ALA A 428 11.82 13.21 0.20
C ALA A 428 12.29 14.57 0.73
N GLY A 429 11.53 15.14 1.64
CA GLY A 429 11.70 16.52 2.05
C GLY A 429 10.98 17.50 1.11
N ALA A 430 11.21 18.81 1.21
CA ALA A 430 10.45 19.82 0.49
C ALA A 430 10.76 19.89 -1.01
N LYS A 431 12.00 19.64 -1.42
CA LYS A 431 12.46 19.90 -2.82
C LYS A 431 12.98 18.66 -3.56
N LYS A 432 13.31 17.59 -2.84
CA LYS A 432 13.93 16.40 -3.45
C LYS A 432 12.86 15.32 -3.74
N THR A 433 13.04 14.61 -4.83
CA THR A 433 12.31 13.39 -5.12
C THR A 433 13.22 12.19 -4.84
N LEU A 434 12.74 11.22 -4.09
CA LEU A 434 13.42 9.96 -3.88
C LEU A 434 13.20 9.07 -5.09
N SER A 435 14.30 8.50 -5.60
CA SER A 435 14.25 7.46 -6.62
C SER A 435 14.81 6.15 -6.07
N MET A 436 14.17 5.06 -6.40
CA MET A 436 14.71 3.72 -6.21
C MET A 436 15.67 3.40 -7.36
N LYS A 437 16.88 2.99 -7.00
CA LYS A 437 17.92 2.64 -7.96
C LYS A 437 18.32 1.18 -7.82
N LEU A 438 18.21 0.40 -8.90
CA LEU A 438 18.57 -1.01 -8.93
C LEU A 438 19.55 -1.29 -10.04
N GLY A 439 20.35 -2.35 -9.89
CA GLY A 439 21.32 -2.77 -10.90
C GLY A 439 22.73 -2.25 -10.68
N LYS A 440 22.99 -1.45 -9.63
CA LYS A 440 24.32 -0.94 -9.28
C LYS A 440 24.74 -1.41 -7.88
N GLY A 441 26.00 -1.72 -7.70
CA GLY A 441 26.54 -2.09 -6.39
C GLY A 441 25.78 -3.22 -5.72
N THR A 442 25.40 -3.04 -4.48
CA THR A 442 24.60 -3.98 -3.67
C THR A 442 23.08 -3.82 -3.91
N SER A 443 22.62 -2.73 -4.49
CA SER A 443 21.22 -2.40 -4.71
C SER A 443 20.66 -3.19 -5.89
N GLN A 444 20.27 -4.44 -5.67
CA GLN A 444 19.81 -5.37 -6.71
C GLN A 444 18.37 -5.85 -6.48
N HIS A 445 18.00 -6.08 -5.24
CA HIS A 445 16.72 -6.65 -4.84
C HIS A 445 16.08 -5.81 -3.75
N VAL A 446 14.76 -5.86 -3.65
CA VAL A 446 13.96 -4.97 -2.79
C VAL A 446 13.11 -5.81 -1.83
N LEU A 447 13.11 -5.43 -0.57
CA LEU A 447 12.18 -5.94 0.43
C LEU A 447 11.27 -4.80 0.88
N ILE A 448 9.96 -5.01 0.85
CA ILE A 448 8.95 -4.03 1.26
C ILE A 448 8.11 -4.61 2.38
N ALA A 449 8.00 -3.90 3.50
CA ALA A 449 7.08 -4.29 4.56
C ALA A 449 6.23 -3.12 5.05
N GLY A 450 5.00 -3.43 5.48
CA GLY A 450 4.11 -2.44 6.06
C GLY A 450 2.75 -3.03 6.39
N LYS A 451 2.20 -2.67 7.54
CA LYS A 451 0.89 -3.15 7.99
C LYS A 451 -0.24 -2.79 7.00
N THR A 452 -1.38 -3.46 7.15
CA THR A 452 -2.58 -3.15 6.35
C THR A 452 -2.94 -1.66 6.46
N GLY A 453 -3.19 -1.02 5.31
CA GLY A 453 -3.50 0.41 5.24
C GLY A 453 -2.28 1.34 5.30
N SER A 454 -1.05 0.83 5.40
CA SER A 454 0.18 1.66 5.39
C SER A 454 0.52 2.28 4.03
N GLY A 455 -0.09 1.80 2.93
CA GLY A 455 0.20 2.26 1.57
C GLY A 455 1.08 1.33 0.73
N LYS A 456 1.33 0.08 1.18
CA LYS A 456 2.15 -0.92 0.47
C LYS A 456 1.65 -1.17 -0.96
N SER A 457 0.35 -1.48 -1.14
CA SER A 457 -0.24 -1.72 -2.46
C SER A 457 -0.19 -0.47 -3.35
N THR A 458 -0.47 0.70 -2.79
CA THR A 458 -0.35 2.00 -3.49
C THR A 458 1.06 2.20 -4.03
N MET A 459 2.08 1.93 -3.21
CA MET A 459 3.47 2.02 -3.61
C MET A 459 3.81 1.03 -4.74
N MET A 460 3.34 -0.22 -4.64
CA MET A 460 3.58 -1.21 -5.70
C MET A 460 2.94 -0.80 -7.02
N HIS A 461 1.71 -0.31 -6.99
CA HIS A 461 1.03 0.19 -8.20
C HIS A 461 1.72 1.42 -8.79
N ALA A 462 2.13 2.38 -7.95
CA ALA A 462 2.88 3.54 -8.39
C ALA A 462 4.22 3.13 -9.03
N LEU A 463 4.93 2.19 -8.41
CA LEU A 463 6.19 1.65 -8.93
C LEU A 463 6.01 0.95 -10.29
N ILE A 464 5.07 0.00 -10.40
CA ILE A 464 4.82 -0.75 -11.64
C ILE A 464 4.40 0.21 -12.75
N THR A 465 3.49 1.13 -12.46
CA THR A 465 3.01 2.10 -13.45
C THR A 465 4.14 3.02 -13.91
N ASN A 466 4.92 3.58 -12.98
CA ASN A 466 6.00 4.51 -13.33
C ASN A 466 7.13 3.82 -14.11
N LEU A 467 7.51 2.60 -13.73
CA LEU A 467 8.45 1.79 -14.51
C LEU A 467 7.94 1.53 -15.94
N SER A 468 6.63 1.27 -16.08
CA SER A 468 6.00 1.03 -17.39
C SER A 468 5.90 2.28 -18.25
N LEU A 469 5.87 3.47 -17.64
CA LEU A 469 5.91 4.75 -18.36
C LEU A 469 7.33 5.10 -18.82
N ILE A 470 8.32 4.90 -17.94
CA ILE A 470 9.71 5.27 -18.21
C ILE A 470 10.37 4.33 -19.24
N TYR A 471 10.19 3.02 -19.06
CA TYR A 471 10.89 1.98 -19.82
C TYR A 471 9.94 1.22 -20.74
N SER A 472 10.40 0.87 -21.93
CA SER A 472 9.63 0.04 -22.87
C SER A 472 9.62 -1.44 -22.45
N PRO A 473 8.69 -2.27 -23.01
CA PRO A 473 8.70 -3.74 -22.78
C PRO A 473 9.99 -4.45 -23.23
N ASN A 474 10.77 -3.85 -24.11
CA ASN A 474 12.10 -4.34 -24.51
C ASN A 474 13.19 -4.03 -23.48
N GLU A 475 12.92 -3.10 -22.56
CA GLU A 475 13.83 -2.69 -21.50
C GLU A 475 13.53 -3.39 -20.17
N ILE A 476 12.24 -3.55 -19.81
CA ILE A 476 11.81 -4.16 -18.54
C ILE A 476 10.57 -5.05 -18.73
N GLN A 477 10.55 -6.17 -18.02
CA GLN A 477 9.42 -7.10 -17.98
C GLN A 477 9.07 -7.48 -16.56
N PHE A 478 7.78 -7.69 -16.30
CA PHE A 478 7.26 -8.01 -14.97
C PHE A 478 6.74 -9.43 -14.88
N TYR A 479 7.01 -10.04 -13.74
CA TYR A 479 6.40 -11.27 -13.24
C TYR A 479 5.71 -10.90 -11.93
N LEU A 480 4.39 -10.85 -11.92
CA LEU A 480 3.57 -10.33 -10.82
C LEU A 480 2.85 -11.50 -10.14
N ILE A 481 3.07 -11.68 -8.84
CA ILE A 481 2.46 -12.74 -8.04
C ILE A 481 1.81 -12.12 -6.82
N ASP A 482 0.52 -12.38 -6.64
CA ASP A 482 -0.26 -12.01 -5.45
C ASP A 482 -0.81 -13.29 -4.81
N PHE A 483 -0.43 -13.54 -3.55
CA PHE A 483 -0.91 -14.68 -2.76
C PHE A 483 -2.13 -14.35 -1.90
N LYS A 484 -2.49 -13.08 -1.80
CA LYS A 484 -3.64 -12.65 -1.02
C LYS A 484 -4.91 -12.73 -1.84
N LYS A 485 -6.05 -12.97 -1.18
CA LYS A 485 -7.39 -12.87 -1.79
C LYS A 485 -7.74 -11.42 -2.18
N GLY A 486 -6.84 -10.79 -2.90
CA GLY A 486 -6.97 -9.43 -3.37
C GLY A 486 -6.80 -9.39 -4.88
N VAL A 487 -7.52 -8.51 -5.54
CA VAL A 487 -7.49 -8.30 -6.99
C VAL A 487 -6.40 -7.31 -7.41
N GLU A 488 -5.33 -7.18 -6.62
CA GLU A 488 -4.33 -6.11 -6.80
C GLU A 488 -3.75 -6.10 -8.21
N PHE A 489 -3.34 -7.25 -8.76
CA PHE A 489 -2.74 -7.31 -10.08
C PHE A 489 -3.71 -7.64 -11.23
N LYS A 490 -5.01 -7.90 -10.95
CA LYS A 490 -6.02 -8.22 -11.97
C LYS A 490 -6.18 -7.10 -13.01
N LEU A 491 -6.03 -5.87 -12.59
CA LEU A 491 -6.11 -4.70 -13.44
C LEU A 491 -5.07 -4.74 -14.58
N TYR A 492 -3.86 -5.20 -14.31
CA TYR A 492 -2.80 -5.30 -15.32
C TYR A 492 -3.10 -6.35 -16.39
N ASP A 493 -3.88 -7.35 -16.06
CA ASP A 493 -4.41 -8.29 -17.05
C ASP A 493 -5.53 -7.66 -17.87
N HIS A 494 -6.50 -7.03 -17.20
CA HIS A 494 -7.62 -6.36 -17.86
C HIS A 494 -7.15 -5.37 -18.96
N TYR A 495 -6.19 -4.52 -18.62
CA TYR A 495 -5.60 -3.55 -19.57
C TYR A 495 -4.49 -4.14 -20.44
N ARG A 496 -4.21 -5.43 -20.34
CA ARG A 496 -3.17 -6.13 -21.10
C ARG A 496 -1.84 -5.40 -21.07
N LEU A 497 -1.31 -5.12 -19.84
CA LEU A 497 -0.05 -4.40 -19.68
C LEU A 497 1.06 -5.03 -20.53
N PRO A 498 1.67 -4.30 -21.49
CA PRO A 498 2.64 -4.87 -22.45
C PRO A 498 3.89 -5.47 -21.79
N HIS A 499 4.26 -4.96 -20.61
CA HIS A 499 5.42 -5.38 -19.84
C HIS A 499 5.20 -6.70 -19.07
N ALA A 500 3.94 -7.06 -18.77
CA ALA A 500 3.64 -8.23 -17.96
C ALA A 500 3.83 -9.53 -18.73
N ARG A 501 4.60 -10.46 -18.19
CA ARG A 501 4.81 -11.82 -18.72
C ARG A 501 4.00 -12.85 -17.96
N VAL A 502 3.95 -12.70 -16.64
CA VAL A 502 3.16 -13.54 -15.73
C VAL A 502 2.36 -12.63 -14.82
N ILE A 503 1.09 -12.93 -14.68
CA ILE A 503 0.20 -12.30 -13.69
C ILE A 503 -0.51 -13.44 -12.96
N ALA A 504 -0.22 -13.58 -11.67
CA ALA A 504 -0.81 -14.58 -10.81
C ALA A 504 -1.67 -13.89 -9.75
N ILE A 505 -2.95 -14.19 -9.76
CA ILE A 505 -3.99 -13.61 -8.91
C ILE A 505 -4.50 -14.72 -8.01
N GLU A 506 -4.56 -14.48 -6.69
CA GLU A 506 -4.91 -15.51 -5.70
C GLU A 506 -4.13 -16.81 -5.93
N SER A 507 -2.83 -16.66 -6.03
CA SER A 507 -1.94 -17.72 -6.47
C SER A 507 -1.76 -18.80 -5.42
N GLU A 508 -1.57 -20.03 -5.86
CA GLU A 508 -1.13 -21.11 -5.01
C GLU A 508 0.40 -21.16 -4.94
N ARG A 509 0.91 -21.74 -3.86
CA ARG A 509 2.35 -21.87 -3.59
C ARG A 509 3.05 -22.63 -4.74
N GLU A 510 2.40 -23.66 -5.30
CA GLU A 510 2.89 -24.46 -6.43
C GLU A 510 3.08 -23.62 -7.69
N PHE A 511 2.14 -22.71 -7.98
CA PHE A 511 2.29 -21.78 -9.10
C PHE A 511 3.44 -20.81 -8.85
N GLY A 512 3.55 -20.26 -7.63
CA GLY A 512 4.68 -19.43 -7.25
C GLY A 512 6.03 -20.14 -7.45
N LEU A 513 6.15 -21.39 -7.01
CA LEU A 513 7.36 -22.20 -7.26
C LEU A 513 7.64 -22.35 -8.76
N SER A 514 6.61 -22.60 -9.57
CA SER A 514 6.79 -22.79 -11.01
C SER A 514 7.30 -21.52 -11.71
N VAL A 515 6.85 -20.33 -11.26
CA VAL A 515 7.36 -19.03 -11.72
C VAL A 515 8.84 -18.88 -11.36
N LEU A 516 9.20 -19.19 -10.11
CA LEU A 516 10.60 -19.16 -9.67
C LEU A 516 11.47 -20.12 -10.52
N GLN A 517 10.99 -21.34 -10.79
CA GLN A 517 11.68 -22.32 -11.63
C GLN A 517 11.81 -21.87 -13.08
N GLN A 518 10.81 -21.15 -13.61
CA GLN A 518 10.92 -20.58 -14.97
C GLN A 518 12.01 -19.51 -15.01
N LEU A 519 12.06 -18.65 -14.00
CA LEU A 519 13.09 -17.62 -13.90
C LEU A 519 14.49 -18.23 -13.69
N ASP A 520 14.60 -19.35 -12.96
CA ASP A 520 15.87 -20.10 -12.84
C ASP A 520 16.34 -20.68 -14.19
N ARG A 521 15.40 -21.16 -15.01
CA ARG A 521 15.71 -21.61 -16.39
C ARG A 521 16.18 -20.44 -17.24
N GLU A 522 15.49 -19.29 -17.14
CA GLU A 522 15.89 -18.09 -17.87
C GLU A 522 17.24 -17.55 -17.38
N LEU A 523 17.54 -17.63 -16.07
CA LEU A 523 18.84 -17.31 -15.50
C LEU A 523 19.95 -18.16 -16.12
N LYS A 524 19.73 -19.48 -16.24
CA LYS A 524 20.68 -20.40 -16.89
C LYS A 524 20.85 -20.10 -18.37
N ARG A 525 19.75 -19.88 -19.10
CA ARG A 525 19.77 -19.51 -20.53
C ARG A 525 20.61 -18.24 -20.76
N ARG A 526 20.39 -17.21 -19.94
CA ARG A 526 21.20 -15.98 -19.99
C ARG A 526 22.67 -16.25 -19.67
N GLY A 527 22.94 -17.09 -18.68
CA GLY A 527 24.30 -17.49 -18.30
C GLY A 527 25.05 -18.21 -19.42
N ASP A 528 24.40 -19.13 -20.12
CA ASP A 528 24.98 -19.81 -21.28
C ASP A 528 25.24 -18.83 -22.42
N LEU A 529 24.26 -17.99 -22.77
CA LEU A 529 24.42 -16.97 -23.81
C LEU A 529 25.51 -15.94 -23.49
N PHE A 530 25.66 -15.50 -22.24
CA PHE A 530 26.73 -14.56 -21.84
C PHE A 530 28.11 -15.24 -21.96
N ARG A 531 28.20 -16.53 -21.65
CA ARG A 531 29.42 -17.32 -21.80
C ARG A 531 29.82 -17.44 -23.28
N ASP A 532 28.85 -17.76 -24.15
CA ASP A 532 29.08 -17.90 -25.59
C ASP A 532 29.53 -16.57 -26.21
N LEU A 533 29.00 -15.46 -25.74
CA LEU A 533 29.40 -14.11 -26.20
C LEU A 533 30.60 -13.54 -25.45
N SER A 534 31.15 -14.26 -24.45
CA SER A 534 32.27 -13.80 -23.61
C SER A 534 31.99 -12.47 -22.91
N VAL A 535 30.74 -12.22 -22.47
CA VAL A 535 30.31 -11.04 -21.72
C VAL A 535 30.04 -11.40 -20.27
N GLN A 536 30.16 -10.41 -19.36
CA GLN A 536 30.03 -10.65 -17.91
C GLN A 536 28.67 -10.26 -17.32
N ASP A 537 27.98 -9.33 -17.97
CA ASP A 537 26.74 -8.76 -17.48
C ASP A 537 25.82 -8.30 -18.63
N LEU A 538 24.62 -7.87 -18.25
CA LEU A 538 23.61 -7.36 -19.17
C LEU A 538 24.09 -6.14 -19.96
N ALA A 539 24.90 -5.26 -19.36
CA ALA A 539 25.44 -4.09 -20.06
C ALA A 539 26.40 -4.52 -21.16
N GLY A 540 27.29 -5.49 -20.86
CA GLY A 540 28.20 -6.09 -21.84
C GLY A 540 27.44 -6.83 -22.95
N TYR A 541 26.35 -7.55 -22.61
CA TYR A 541 25.49 -8.20 -23.59
C TYR A 541 24.89 -7.19 -24.58
N ARG A 542 24.27 -6.12 -24.08
CA ARG A 542 23.71 -5.08 -24.95
C ARG A 542 24.75 -4.36 -25.78
N ALA A 543 25.94 -4.13 -25.23
CA ALA A 543 27.06 -3.53 -25.96
C ALA A 543 27.62 -4.45 -27.07
N SER A 544 27.39 -5.78 -27.01
CA SER A 544 27.81 -6.72 -28.04
C SER A 544 26.99 -6.60 -29.34
N GLY A 545 25.85 -5.90 -29.31
CA GLY A 545 25.01 -5.74 -30.50
C GLY A 545 24.22 -7.01 -30.87
N HIS A 546 24.04 -7.98 -29.96
CA HIS A 546 23.26 -9.17 -30.23
C HIS A 546 21.80 -8.79 -30.57
N PRO A 547 21.18 -9.39 -31.61
CA PRO A 547 19.87 -8.96 -32.12
C PRO A 547 18.68 -9.28 -31.19
N GLU A 548 18.81 -10.25 -30.29
CA GLU A 548 17.75 -10.58 -29.33
C GLU A 548 17.70 -9.52 -28.23
N PRO A 549 16.58 -8.80 -28.05
CA PRO A 549 16.43 -7.88 -26.94
C PRO A 549 16.42 -8.67 -25.63
N MET A 550 17.19 -8.19 -24.66
CA MET A 550 17.25 -8.80 -23.32
C MET A 550 16.79 -7.79 -22.28
N PRO A 551 15.51 -7.74 -21.99
CA PRO A 551 14.95 -6.85 -20.97
C PRO A 551 15.42 -7.26 -19.58
N ARG A 552 15.48 -6.28 -18.67
CA ARG A 552 15.53 -6.60 -17.24
C ARG A 552 14.22 -7.27 -16.82
N ILE A 553 14.32 -8.22 -15.92
CA ILE A 553 13.17 -8.91 -15.35
C ILE A 553 13.00 -8.44 -13.92
N MET A 554 11.80 -8.02 -13.58
CA MET A 554 11.41 -7.71 -12.22
C MET A 554 10.32 -8.68 -11.76
N LEU A 555 10.70 -9.57 -10.85
CA LEU A 555 9.76 -10.43 -10.14
C LEU A 555 9.22 -9.66 -8.94
N ILE A 556 7.93 -9.45 -8.88
CA ILE A 556 7.22 -8.80 -7.78
C ILE A 556 6.30 -9.82 -7.14
N ILE A 557 6.53 -10.11 -5.86
CA ILE A 557 5.69 -11.04 -5.08
C ILE A 557 5.09 -10.26 -3.92
N ASP A 558 3.77 -10.12 -3.90
CA ASP A 558 3.06 -9.62 -2.72
C ASP A 558 2.69 -10.77 -1.79
N GLU A 559 2.82 -10.54 -0.48
CA GLU A 559 2.64 -11.52 0.60
C GLU A 559 3.51 -12.77 0.39
N PHE A 560 4.80 -12.57 0.11
CA PHE A 560 5.73 -13.66 -0.21
C PHE A 560 5.87 -14.70 0.91
N GLN A 561 5.56 -14.37 2.17
CA GLN A 561 5.59 -15.29 3.30
C GLN A 561 4.65 -16.49 3.10
N GLU A 562 3.61 -16.35 2.25
CA GLU A 562 2.72 -17.46 1.92
C GLU A 562 3.44 -18.64 1.28
N LEU A 563 4.56 -18.41 0.58
CA LEU A 563 5.42 -19.50 0.08
C LEU A 563 5.99 -20.37 1.20
N PHE A 564 6.07 -19.84 2.43
CA PHE A 564 6.77 -20.42 3.55
C PHE A 564 5.88 -20.71 4.77
N VAL A 565 4.56 -20.69 4.62
CA VAL A 565 3.60 -20.96 5.71
C VAL A 565 3.72 -22.39 6.25
N GLU A 566 4.07 -23.34 5.39
CA GLU A 566 4.29 -24.75 5.77
C GLU A 566 5.78 -25.07 5.62
N ASP A 567 6.33 -25.81 6.58
CA ASP A 567 7.70 -26.36 6.48
C ASP A 567 7.67 -27.70 5.73
N ASP A 568 7.55 -27.60 4.42
CA ASP A 568 7.45 -28.72 3.51
C ASP A 568 8.52 -28.66 2.40
N LYS A 569 8.54 -29.67 1.53
CA LYS A 569 9.47 -29.71 0.40
C LYS A 569 9.29 -28.53 -0.55
N LEU A 570 8.06 -28.05 -0.73
CA LEU A 570 7.76 -26.91 -1.59
C LEU A 570 8.41 -25.62 -1.07
N ALA A 571 8.29 -25.35 0.25
CA ALA A 571 8.96 -24.21 0.87
C ALA A 571 10.49 -24.28 0.73
N GLN A 572 11.07 -25.49 0.89
CA GLN A 572 12.51 -25.72 0.71
C GLN A 572 12.92 -25.47 -0.75
N ASP A 573 12.17 -25.98 -1.72
CA ASP A 573 12.43 -25.76 -3.14
C ASP A 573 12.29 -24.27 -3.50
N CYS A 574 11.25 -23.57 -3.00
CA CYS A 574 11.10 -22.12 -3.14
C CYS A 574 12.30 -21.35 -2.58
N SER A 575 12.74 -21.73 -1.37
CA SER A 575 13.88 -21.10 -0.72
C SER A 575 15.17 -21.25 -1.52
N LEU A 576 15.44 -22.45 -2.04
CA LEU A 576 16.63 -22.75 -2.84
C LEU A 576 16.65 -21.96 -4.17
N VAL A 577 15.53 -21.93 -4.88
CA VAL A 577 15.44 -21.22 -6.15
C VAL A 577 15.49 -19.70 -5.94
N LEU A 578 14.78 -19.19 -4.95
CA LEU A 578 14.79 -17.77 -4.61
C LEU A 578 16.19 -17.30 -4.19
N ASP A 579 16.90 -18.07 -3.34
CA ASP A 579 18.29 -17.76 -2.95
C ASP A 579 19.21 -17.70 -4.18
N ARG A 580 19.04 -18.60 -5.14
CA ARG A 580 19.82 -18.59 -6.39
C ARG A 580 19.51 -17.35 -7.22
N LEU A 581 18.24 -17.01 -7.41
CA LEU A 581 17.82 -15.82 -8.16
C LEU A 581 18.38 -14.53 -7.53
N VAL A 582 18.31 -14.43 -6.20
CA VAL A 582 18.80 -13.27 -5.45
C VAL A 582 20.32 -13.17 -5.52
N ARG A 583 21.06 -14.28 -5.44
CA ARG A 583 22.54 -14.25 -5.49
C ARG A 583 23.10 -14.07 -6.90
N GLN A 584 22.50 -14.68 -7.90
CA GLN A 584 23.03 -14.74 -9.25
C GLN A 584 22.33 -13.79 -10.23
N GLY A 585 21.07 -13.42 -9.98
CA GLY A 585 20.28 -12.59 -10.89
C GLY A 585 20.86 -11.23 -11.26
N ARG A 586 21.71 -10.69 -10.39
CA ARG A 586 22.39 -9.39 -10.55
C ARG A 586 23.02 -9.20 -11.93
N ALA A 587 23.92 -10.10 -12.33
CA ALA A 587 24.66 -9.99 -13.58
C ALA A 587 23.74 -10.11 -14.80
N PHE A 588 22.64 -10.84 -14.65
CA PHE A 588 21.71 -11.18 -15.72
C PHE A 588 20.51 -10.22 -15.81
N GLY A 589 20.51 -9.14 -15.03
CA GLY A 589 19.44 -8.15 -15.05
C GLY A 589 18.13 -8.64 -14.47
N MET A 590 18.19 -9.57 -13.51
CA MET A 590 17.00 -10.08 -12.81
C MET A 590 16.93 -9.47 -11.41
N HIS A 591 15.80 -8.87 -11.09
CA HIS A 591 15.52 -8.19 -9.84
C HIS A 591 14.32 -8.85 -9.15
N VAL A 592 14.39 -8.98 -7.84
CA VAL A 592 13.33 -9.55 -7.00
C VAL A 592 12.86 -8.48 -6.04
N LEU A 593 11.55 -8.27 -5.98
CA LEU A 593 10.86 -7.42 -5.03
C LEU A 593 9.88 -8.26 -4.24
N LEU A 594 10.09 -8.34 -2.94
CA LEU A 594 9.24 -9.10 -2.02
C LEU A 594 8.45 -8.13 -1.13
N GLY A 595 7.14 -8.25 -1.15
CA GLY A 595 6.22 -7.50 -0.31
C GLY A 595 5.61 -8.36 0.79
N SER A 596 5.45 -7.81 1.99
CA SER A 596 4.78 -8.48 3.11
C SER A 596 4.08 -7.48 4.02
N GLN A 597 3.01 -7.92 4.68
CA GLN A 597 2.38 -7.14 5.76
C GLN A 597 3.08 -7.38 7.10
N THR A 598 3.60 -8.57 7.33
CA THR A 598 4.39 -8.93 8.49
C THR A 598 5.50 -9.91 8.08
N LEU A 599 6.68 -9.73 8.63
CA LEU A 599 7.81 -10.62 8.38
C LEU A 599 7.90 -11.77 9.40
N GLY A 600 7.11 -11.72 10.47
CA GLY A 600 7.11 -12.72 11.53
C GLY A 600 6.69 -14.14 11.08
N GLY A 601 6.04 -14.30 9.92
CA GLY A 601 5.66 -15.59 9.33
C GLY A 601 6.67 -16.20 8.36
N ALA A 602 7.73 -15.49 7.99
CA ALA A 602 8.71 -15.94 6.99
C ALA A 602 9.88 -16.74 7.59
N TYR A 603 9.59 -17.66 8.50
CA TYR A 603 10.62 -18.42 9.24
C TYR A 603 11.52 -19.29 8.36
N SER A 604 11.02 -19.75 7.21
CA SER A 604 11.76 -20.64 6.31
C SER A 604 12.62 -19.92 5.28
N LEU A 605 12.53 -18.60 5.16
CA LEU A 605 13.42 -17.84 4.30
C LEU A 605 14.77 -17.62 5.01
N PRO A 606 15.89 -18.11 4.44
CA PRO A 606 17.19 -17.95 5.07
C PRO A 606 17.52 -16.48 5.32
N ARG A 607 17.97 -16.13 6.53
CA ARG A 607 18.46 -14.79 6.87
C ARG A 607 19.55 -14.31 5.91
N ALA A 608 20.33 -15.24 5.38
CA ALA A 608 21.36 -14.97 4.38
C ALA A 608 20.77 -14.44 3.06
N THR A 609 19.61 -14.94 2.61
CA THR A 609 18.92 -14.48 1.41
C THR A 609 18.32 -13.10 1.64
N MET A 610 17.68 -12.86 2.80
CA MET A 610 17.23 -11.50 3.17
C MET A 610 18.40 -10.50 3.26
N GLY A 611 19.56 -10.93 3.74
CA GLY A 611 20.78 -10.12 3.79
C GLY A 611 21.34 -9.71 2.42
N GLN A 612 20.95 -10.39 1.34
CA GLN A 612 21.31 -10.00 -0.04
C GLN A 612 20.34 -8.95 -0.62
N MET A 613 19.20 -8.72 0.04
CA MET A 613 18.22 -7.72 -0.38
C MET A 613 18.57 -6.38 0.30
N ALA A 614 19.52 -5.68 -0.32
CA ALA A 614 20.10 -4.47 0.27
C ALA A 614 19.13 -3.29 0.29
N VAL A 615 18.23 -3.21 -0.69
CA VAL A 615 17.21 -2.17 -0.73
C VAL A 615 16.01 -2.60 0.09
N ARG A 616 15.65 -1.79 1.07
CA ARG A 616 14.55 -2.05 1.98
C ARG A 616 13.62 -0.85 2.03
N VAL A 617 12.34 -1.10 1.95
CA VAL A 617 11.32 -0.06 2.09
C VAL A 617 10.40 -0.45 3.22
N ALA A 618 10.47 0.30 4.30
CA ALA A 618 9.62 0.13 5.46
C ALA A 618 8.53 1.20 5.48
N LEU A 619 7.27 0.79 5.35
CA LEU A 619 6.12 1.62 5.66
C LEU A 619 5.78 1.45 7.15
N GLN A 620 4.69 2.07 7.60
CA GLN A 620 4.28 1.94 8.99
C GLN A 620 4.13 0.47 9.39
N CYS A 621 4.83 0.05 10.44
CA CYS A 621 4.81 -1.29 11.01
C CYS A 621 5.04 -1.26 12.53
N ASN A 622 4.88 -2.39 13.19
CA ASN A 622 5.23 -2.53 14.60
C ASN A 622 6.75 -2.62 14.80
N GLU A 623 7.21 -2.58 16.03
CA GLU A 623 8.64 -2.60 16.38
C GLU A 623 9.34 -3.88 15.91
N ALA A 624 8.70 -5.04 16.08
CA ALA A 624 9.26 -6.32 15.68
C ALA A 624 9.45 -6.41 14.17
N ASP A 625 8.45 -6.01 13.38
CA ASP A 625 8.57 -5.96 11.93
C ASP A 625 9.56 -4.87 11.47
N SER A 626 9.65 -3.74 12.18
CA SER A 626 10.65 -2.70 11.91
C SER A 626 12.07 -3.24 12.04
N SER A 627 12.36 -3.95 13.11
CA SER A 627 13.67 -4.59 13.33
C SER A 627 13.97 -5.70 12.31
N LEU A 628 12.95 -6.41 11.83
CA LEU A 628 13.12 -7.45 10.81
C LEU A 628 13.36 -6.87 9.42
N ILE A 629 12.64 -5.80 9.04
CA ILE A 629 12.79 -5.21 7.72
C ILE A 629 14.04 -4.33 7.60
N LEU A 630 14.34 -3.56 8.63
CA LEU A 630 15.51 -2.69 8.63
C LEU A 630 16.71 -3.44 9.25
N SER A 631 16.98 -3.26 10.52
CA SER A 631 17.97 -4.00 11.28
C SER A 631 17.58 -4.03 12.77
N GLU A 632 18.20 -4.89 13.55
CA GLU A 632 17.91 -5.01 15.00
C GLU A 632 18.05 -3.67 15.74
N ASP A 633 18.97 -2.80 15.30
CA ASP A 633 19.20 -1.47 15.88
C ASP A 633 18.39 -0.35 15.19
N ASN A 634 17.53 -0.67 14.21
CA ASN A 634 16.81 0.31 13.41
C ASN A 634 15.29 0.09 13.48
N THR A 635 14.66 0.69 14.48
CA THR A 635 13.22 0.62 14.69
C THR A 635 12.45 1.84 14.16
N ALA A 636 13.07 2.64 13.29
CA ALA A 636 12.52 3.93 12.84
C ALA A 636 11.14 3.82 12.15
N ALA A 637 10.81 2.68 11.54
CA ALA A 637 9.52 2.49 10.87
C ALA A 637 8.32 2.44 11.84
N ARG A 638 8.53 2.19 13.14
CA ARG A 638 7.47 2.28 14.17
C ARG A 638 6.97 3.71 14.39
N LEU A 639 7.82 4.70 14.09
CA LEU A 639 7.53 6.12 14.29
C LEU A 639 6.73 6.74 13.13
N LEU A 640 6.55 6.01 12.03
CA LEU A 640 5.73 6.45 10.91
C LEU A 640 4.26 6.47 11.32
N THR A 641 3.58 7.59 11.07
CA THR A 641 2.22 7.81 11.60
C THR A 641 1.16 7.94 10.52
N ARG A 642 1.56 8.25 9.28
CA ARG A 642 0.65 8.53 8.17
C ARG A 642 0.70 7.44 7.09
N PRO A 643 -0.44 7.12 6.43
CA PRO A 643 -0.45 6.27 5.26
C PRO A 643 0.47 6.82 4.16
N GLY A 644 1.23 5.94 3.52
CA GLY A 644 2.17 6.31 2.48
C GLY A 644 3.48 6.93 2.96
N GLU A 645 3.63 7.20 4.25
CA GLU A 645 4.93 7.55 4.82
C GLU A 645 5.82 6.33 4.88
N ALA A 646 7.05 6.42 4.37
CA ALA A 646 7.94 5.30 4.24
C ALA A 646 9.41 5.67 4.46
N ILE A 647 10.21 4.69 4.80
CA ILE A 647 11.67 4.76 4.87
C ILE A 647 12.23 3.90 3.73
N TYR A 648 12.94 4.51 2.81
CA TYR A 648 13.80 3.83 1.85
C TYR A 648 15.18 3.68 2.47
N ASN A 649 15.75 2.48 2.41
CA ASN A 649 17.08 2.19 2.93
C ASN A 649 17.83 1.32 1.92
N ASP A 650 19.00 1.77 1.45
CA ASP A 650 19.85 1.05 0.51
C ASP A 650 21.17 0.55 1.14
N ALA A 651 21.26 0.61 2.46
CA ALA A 651 22.39 0.20 3.27
C ALA A 651 22.06 -1.02 4.15
N ASN A 652 21.34 -2.02 3.64
CA ASN A 652 20.95 -3.24 4.37
C ASN A 652 20.18 -2.99 5.69
N GLY A 653 19.45 -1.87 5.77
CA GLY A 653 18.65 -1.52 6.93
C GLY A 653 19.38 -0.75 8.03
N MET A 654 20.67 -0.41 7.88
CA MET A 654 21.40 0.41 8.85
C MET A 654 20.78 1.81 8.96
N VAL A 655 20.84 2.40 10.16
CA VAL A 655 20.21 3.70 10.46
C VAL A 655 20.69 4.80 9.52
N GLU A 656 21.98 4.82 9.18
CA GLU A 656 22.61 5.83 8.30
C GLU A 656 22.09 5.77 6.85
N GLY A 657 21.52 4.64 6.45
CA GLY A 657 20.89 4.45 5.14
C GLY A 657 19.44 4.87 5.07
N ASN A 658 18.85 5.40 6.14
CA ASN A 658 17.44 5.77 6.18
C ASN A 658 17.17 7.05 5.37
N HIS A 659 16.34 6.93 4.35
CA HIS A 659 15.84 8.02 3.54
C HIS A 659 14.31 8.07 3.62
N PRO A 660 13.74 8.85 4.54
CA PRO A 660 12.30 8.98 4.64
C PRO A 660 11.72 9.73 3.44
N PHE A 661 10.54 9.27 3.02
CA PHE A 661 9.82 9.87 1.89
C PHE A 661 8.32 9.62 2.02
N GLN A 662 7.53 10.33 1.23
CA GLN A 662 6.10 10.09 1.07
C GLN A 662 5.85 9.40 -0.26
N VAL A 663 5.17 8.26 -0.24
CA VAL A 663 4.72 7.55 -1.46
C VAL A 663 3.69 8.40 -2.18
N VAL A 664 3.81 8.52 -3.50
CA VAL A 664 2.81 9.21 -4.32
C VAL A 664 1.50 8.43 -4.38
N TRP A 665 0.39 9.14 -4.45
CA TRP A 665 -0.94 8.58 -4.60
C TRP A 665 -1.31 8.44 -6.08
N LEU A 666 -1.57 7.19 -6.49
CA LEU A 666 -2.08 6.86 -7.81
C LEU A 666 -3.52 6.35 -7.68
N GLY A 667 -4.49 7.24 -7.84
CA GLY A 667 -5.90 6.91 -7.82
C GLY A 667 -6.28 5.93 -8.95
N GLU A 668 -7.35 5.16 -8.73
CA GLU A 668 -7.77 4.08 -9.60
C GLU A 668 -8.07 4.54 -11.04
N GLU A 669 -8.93 5.56 -11.22
CA GLU A 669 -9.25 6.13 -12.52
C GLU A 669 -8.01 6.63 -13.28
N ARG A 670 -7.04 7.19 -12.55
CA ARG A 670 -5.82 7.70 -13.16
C ARG A 670 -4.90 6.57 -13.58
N ARG A 671 -4.78 5.54 -12.77
CA ARG A 671 -4.04 4.31 -13.08
C ARG A 671 -4.59 3.65 -14.34
N GLU A 672 -5.90 3.48 -14.42
CA GLU A 672 -6.59 2.93 -15.59
C GLU A 672 -6.31 3.73 -16.85
N ARG A 673 -6.33 5.06 -16.75
CA ARG A 673 -6.00 5.95 -17.87
C ARG A 673 -4.58 5.77 -18.38
N PHE A 674 -3.60 5.64 -17.46
CA PHE A 674 -2.21 5.37 -17.84
C PHE A 674 -2.07 3.99 -18.51
N LEU A 675 -2.69 2.96 -17.95
CA LEU A 675 -2.65 1.60 -18.51
C LEU A 675 -3.29 1.54 -19.91
N GLY A 676 -4.42 2.21 -20.11
CA GLY A 676 -5.07 2.33 -21.43
C GLY A 676 -4.18 3.00 -22.46
N LYS A 677 -3.51 4.10 -22.09
CA LYS A 677 -2.56 4.79 -22.98
C LYS A 677 -1.33 3.95 -23.29
N LEU A 678 -0.77 3.23 -22.29
CA LEU A 678 0.35 2.31 -22.49
C LEU A 678 0.00 1.18 -23.47
N ARG A 679 -1.23 0.66 -23.37
CA ARG A 679 -1.71 -0.35 -24.32
C ARG A 679 -1.81 0.22 -25.73
N ALA A 680 -2.42 1.38 -25.89
CA ALA A 680 -2.52 2.05 -27.19
C ALA A 680 -1.14 2.36 -27.80
N LEU A 681 -0.18 2.79 -26.95
CA LEU A 681 1.20 3.02 -27.38
C LEU A 681 1.85 1.72 -27.88
N ALA A 682 1.69 0.60 -27.16
CA ALA A 682 2.21 -0.69 -27.57
C ALA A 682 1.62 -1.18 -28.90
N ASP A 683 0.32 -0.99 -29.08
CA ASP A 683 -0.37 -1.38 -30.31
C ASP A 683 0.03 -0.52 -31.53
N SER A 684 0.47 0.72 -31.29
CA SER A 684 0.96 1.61 -32.35
C SER A 684 2.41 1.33 -32.78
N ARG A 685 3.18 0.55 -31.98
CA ARG A 685 4.62 0.32 -32.22
C ARG A 685 4.88 -1.08 -32.76
N THR A 686 5.54 -1.14 -33.92
CA THR A 686 5.91 -2.41 -34.57
C THR A 686 7.19 -3.06 -34.02
N ASP A 687 8.00 -2.31 -33.30
CA ASP A 687 9.24 -2.77 -32.66
C ASP A 687 9.01 -3.41 -31.29
N ILE A 688 7.77 -3.35 -30.77
CA ILE A 688 7.40 -4.01 -29.53
C ILE A 688 6.79 -5.38 -29.85
N PRO A 689 7.46 -6.48 -29.49
CA PRO A 689 6.95 -7.81 -29.76
C PRO A 689 5.70 -8.10 -28.91
N GLN A 690 4.66 -8.61 -29.55
CA GLN A 690 3.49 -9.13 -28.85
C GLN A 690 3.83 -10.51 -28.26
N LEU A 691 4.49 -10.51 -27.11
CA LEU A 691 4.87 -11.75 -26.45
C LEU A 691 3.68 -12.40 -25.70
N PRO A 692 3.61 -13.70 -25.62
CA PRO A 692 2.55 -14.39 -24.89
C PRO A 692 2.64 -14.01 -23.39
N ARG A 693 1.47 -13.75 -22.82
CA ARG A 693 1.28 -13.46 -21.41
C ARG A 693 0.61 -14.65 -20.74
N LEU A 694 1.12 -15.09 -19.63
CA LEU A 694 0.50 -16.12 -18.80
C LEU A 694 -0.27 -15.45 -17.66
N VAL A 695 -1.56 -15.69 -17.61
CA VAL A 695 -2.43 -15.24 -16.53
C VAL A 695 -2.92 -16.45 -15.76
N PHE A 696 -2.72 -16.45 -14.46
CA PHE A 696 -3.24 -17.44 -13.55
C PHE A 696 -4.19 -16.74 -12.57
N ASP A 697 -5.49 -17.03 -12.71
CA ASP A 697 -6.51 -16.63 -11.73
C ASP A 697 -6.93 -17.86 -10.92
N GLY A 698 -6.64 -17.84 -9.62
CA GLY A 698 -6.92 -18.96 -8.73
C GLY A 698 -8.40 -19.32 -8.63
N ASN A 699 -9.32 -18.42 -8.89
CA ASN A 699 -10.76 -18.64 -8.69
C ASN A 699 -11.52 -19.02 -9.97
N GLU A 700 -10.92 -18.85 -11.13
CA GLU A 700 -11.59 -19.13 -12.40
C GLU A 700 -11.31 -20.57 -12.86
N ALA A 701 -12.31 -21.22 -13.49
CA ALA A 701 -12.11 -22.49 -14.17
C ALA A 701 -11.16 -22.29 -15.37
N ALA A 702 -10.43 -23.35 -15.76
CA ALA A 702 -9.57 -23.27 -16.92
C ALA A 702 -10.39 -23.16 -18.22
N ASP A 703 -9.89 -22.38 -19.19
CA ASP A 703 -10.52 -22.25 -20.50
C ASP A 703 -9.94 -23.27 -21.50
N PRO A 704 -10.75 -24.20 -22.04
CA PRO A 704 -10.26 -25.17 -23.00
C PRO A 704 -9.78 -24.53 -24.32
N ALA A 705 -10.30 -23.38 -24.71
CA ALA A 705 -9.86 -22.65 -25.90
C ALA A 705 -8.42 -22.10 -25.76
N ALA A 706 -7.92 -21.90 -24.55
CA ALA A 706 -6.56 -21.47 -24.30
C ALA A 706 -5.54 -22.62 -24.45
N ASN A 707 -5.98 -23.89 -24.52
CA ASN A 707 -5.10 -25.04 -24.68
C ASN A 707 -4.57 -25.13 -26.12
N ARG A 708 -3.34 -24.70 -26.34
CA ARG A 708 -2.68 -24.72 -27.65
C ARG A 708 -2.49 -26.13 -28.22
N LEU A 709 -2.22 -27.13 -27.37
CA LEU A 709 -1.99 -28.49 -27.78
C LEU A 709 -3.28 -29.12 -28.26
N LEU A 710 -4.41 -28.88 -27.57
CA LEU A 710 -5.72 -29.32 -28.00
C LEU A 710 -6.13 -28.59 -29.30
N THR A 711 -5.88 -27.29 -29.38
CA THR A 711 -6.14 -26.51 -30.63
C THR A 711 -5.34 -27.05 -31.80
N SER A 712 -4.03 -27.32 -31.62
CA SER A 712 -3.19 -27.94 -32.66
C SER A 712 -3.70 -29.32 -33.09
N LEU A 713 -4.14 -30.12 -32.12
CA LEU A 713 -4.71 -31.43 -32.37
C LEU A 713 -6.06 -31.31 -33.13
N LEU A 714 -6.90 -30.38 -32.79
CA LEU A 714 -8.15 -30.09 -33.51
C LEU A 714 -7.91 -29.64 -34.96
N ASP A 715 -6.92 -28.76 -35.17
CA ASP A 715 -6.63 -28.21 -36.52
C ASP A 715 -5.94 -29.21 -37.46
N THR A 716 -4.95 -29.94 -36.96
CA THR A 716 -4.04 -30.73 -37.80
C THR A 716 -4.04 -32.21 -37.47
N GLY A 717 -4.63 -32.64 -36.37
CA GLY A 717 -4.50 -33.96 -35.81
C GLY A 717 -3.10 -34.31 -35.27
N MET A 718 -2.25 -33.26 -35.08
CA MET A 718 -0.87 -33.42 -34.66
C MET A 718 -0.56 -32.48 -33.50
N ILE A 719 0.41 -32.85 -32.68
CA ILE A 719 1.00 -32.03 -31.63
C ILE A 719 2.45 -31.76 -32.02
N ASP A 720 2.85 -30.48 -32.14
CA ASP A 720 4.18 -30.09 -32.61
C ASP A 720 4.61 -30.76 -33.93
N GLY A 721 3.66 -30.92 -34.85
CA GLY A 721 3.90 -31.53 -36.15
C GLY A 721 4.08 -33.04 -36.14
N LYS A 722 3.77 -33.72 -35.03
CA LYS A 722 3.86 -35.17 -34.86
C LYS A 722 2.50 -35.75 -34.44
N PRO A 723 2.11 -36.95 -34.95
CA PRO A 723 0.94 -37.65 -34.46
C PRO A 723 1.10 -38.01 -32.99
N ALA A 724 0.03 -37.91 -32.20
CA ALA A 724 0.04 -38.36 -30.81
C ALA A 724 0.37 -39.86 -30.72
N VAL A 725 1.28 -40.20 -29.81
CA VAL A 725 1.72 -41.60 -29.62
C VAL A 725 0.63 -42.45 -28.98
N ALA A 726 -0.26 -41.84 -28.20
CA ALA A 726 -1.40 -42.49 -27.56
C ALA A 726 -2.55 -41.48 -27.46
N PRO A 727 -3.81 -41.92 -27.28
CA PRO A 727 -4.93 -41.04 -27.01
C PRO A 727 -4.72 -40.21 -25.76
N LEU A 728 -5.05 -38.91 -25.86
CA LEU A 728 -4.82 -37.90 -24.81
C LEU A 728 -6.15 -37.28 -24.36
N ALA A 729 -6.37 -37.26 -23.07
CA ALA A 729 -7.48 -36.55 -22.47
C ALA A 729 -6.97 -35.38 -21.61
N TRP A 730 -7.11 -34.16 -22.08
CA TRP A 730 -6.77 -32.97 -21.29
C TRP A 730 -7.85 -32.71 -20.24
N LEU A 731 -7.44 -32.68 -18.99
CA LEU A 731 -8.34 -32.57 -17.83
C LEU A 731 -8.52 -31.13 -17.35
N GLY A 732 -7.50 -30.30 -17.53
CA GLY A 732 -7.47 -28.93 -17.07
C GLY A 732 -6.08 -28.32 -17.13
N ASP A 733 -5.94 -27.07 -16.66
CA ASP A 733 -4.65 -26.40 -16.57
C ASP A 733 -3.91 -26.83 -15.31
N ALA A 734 -2.64 -27.14 -15.45
CA ALA A 734 -1.75 -27.38 -14.33
C ALA A 734 -1.62 -26.13 -13.45
N ILE A 735 -1.47 -26.31 -12.14
CA ILE A 735 -1.09 -25.22 -11.22
C ILE A 735 0.43 -25.07 -11.25
N ALA A 736 0.93 -24.83 -12.44
CA ALA A 736 2.35 -24.65 -12.74
C ALA A 736 2.50 -24.13 -14.17
N ILE A 737 3.64 -23.50 -14.46
CA ILE A 737 3.98 -23.08 -15.84
C ILE A 737 4.49 -24.29 -16.61
N LYS A 738 3.58 -25.06 -17.12
CA LYS A 738 3.82 -26.24 -17.95
C LYS A 738 2.58 -26.52 -18.82
N ASP A 739 2.67 -27.53 -19.67
CA ASP A 739 1.54 -27.97 -20.47
C ASP A 739 0.36 -28.42 -19.59
N PRO A 740 -0.88 -28.29 -20.08
CA PRO A 740 -2.08 -28.68 -19.35
C PRO A 740 -2.03 -30.14 -18.88
N THR A 741 -2.68 -30.42 -17.76
CA THR A 741 -2.77 -31.77 -17.18
C THR A 741 -3.50 -32.71 -18.11
N VAL A 742 -2.87 -33.83 -18.44
CA VAL A 742 -3.33 -34.77 -19.43
C VAL A 742 -3.27 -36.22 -18.92
N ALA A 743 -4.34 -36.93 -19.12
CA ALA A 743 -4.39 -38.41 -18.99
C ALA A 743 -4.06 -39.04 -20.32
N THR A 744 -3.06 -39.91 -20.35
CA THR A 744 -2.59 -40.62 -21.57
C THR A 744 -3.01 -42.07 -21.53
N PHE A 745 -3.77 -42.51 -22.54
CA PHE A 745 -4.30 -43.86 -22.61
C PHE A 745 -3.43 -44.74 -23.52
N ARG A 746 -2.46 -45.42 -22.93
CA ARG A 746 -1.60 -46.39 -23.61
C ARG A 746 -2.27 -47.75 -23.65
N ARG A 747 -1.94 -48.58 -24.65
CA ARG A 747 -2.40 -49.97 -24.68
C ARG A 747 -1.57 -50.82 -23.71
N GLN A 748 -1.84 -50.67 -22.44
CA GLN A 748 -1.14 -51.24 -21.31
C GLN A 748 -2.14 -51.51 -20.19
N GLY A 749 -1.98 -52.61 -19.42
CA GLY A 749 -2.84 -52.88 -18.28
C GLY A 749 -2.84 -51.76 -17.27
N GLY A 750 -3.96 -51.51 -16.62
CA GLY A 750 -4.11 -50.46 -15.61
C GLY A 750 -4.41 -49.07 -16.19
N THR A 751 -4.29 -48.82 -17.49
CA THR A 751 -4.49 -47.48 -18.09
C THR A 751 -5.98 -47.15 -18.20
N ASN A 752 -6.64 -46.99 -17.07
CA ASN A 752 -7.98 -46.46 -16.90
C ASN A 752 -7.93 -45.20 -16.00
N LEU A 753 -8.91 -44.32 -16.16
CA LEU A 753 -9.03 -43.09 -15.35
C LEU A 753 -10.16 -43.21 -14.33
N LEU A 754 -9.84 -43.06 -13.07
CA LEU A 754 -10.79 -43.01 -11.96
C LEU A 754 -10.90 -41.59 -11.40
N ILE A 755 -12.10 -41.05 -11.32
CA ILE A 755 -12.40 -39.76 -10.72
C ILE A 755 -13.21 -40.01 -9.44
N VAL A 756 -12.78 -39.46 -8.28
CA VAL A 756 -13.44 -39.68 -6.98
C VAL A 756 -13.71 -38.39 -6.27
N GLY A 757 -14.94 -38.25 -5.77
CA GLY A 757 -15.36 -37.13 -4.91
C GLY A 757 -16.73 -36.56 -5.27
N GLN A 758 -17.27 -35.75 -4.35
CA GLN A 758 -18.68 -35.30 -4.39
C GLN A 758 -18.96 -34.11 -5.32
N ARG A 759 -17.93 -33.58 -6.02
CA ARG A 759 -18.07 -32.44 -6.93
C ARG A 759 -18.53 -32.90 -8.30
N GLU A 760 -19.84 -33.10 -8.44
CA GLU A 760 -20.50 -33.51 -9.67
C GLU A 760 -20.25 -32.57 -10.84
N ASP A 761 -20.28 -31.26 -10.59
CA ASP A 761 -19.99 -30.22 -11.57
C ASP A 761 -18.59 -30.34 -12.16
N LEU A 762 -17.55 -30.54 -11.33
CA LEU A 762 -16.18 -30.73 -11.81
C LEU A 762 -15.99 -32.07 -12.50
N ALA A 763 -16.61 -33.14 -11.99
CA ALA A 763 -16.55 -34.48 -12.61
C ALA A 763 -17.14 -34.42 -14.03
N THR A 764 -18.31 -33.85 -14.20
CA THR A 764 -18.97 -33.70 -15.50
C THR A 764 -18.14 -32.90 -16.49
N ARG A 765 -17.49 -31.80 -16.03
CA ARG A 765 -16.58 -31.01 -16.88
C ARG A 765 -15.37 -31.85 -17.33
N ILE A 766 -14.75 -32.57 -16.42
CA ILE A 766 -13.60 -33.43 -16.75
C ILE A 766 -14.02 -34.53 -17.74
N LEU A 767 -15.15 -35.22 -17.51
CA LEU A 767 -15.64 -36.25 -18.40
C LEU A 767 -15.96 -35.71 -19.81
N ALA A 768 -16.62 -34.53 -19.88
CA ALA A 768 -16.93 -33.87 -21.15
C ALA A 768 -15.65 -33.48 -21.90
N MET A 769 -14.69 -32.85 -21.22
CA MET A 769 -13.44 -32.44 -21.85
C MET A 769 -12.54 -33.62 -22.23
N ALA A 770 -12.53 -34.68 -21.43
CA ALA A 770 -11.86 -35.94 -21.80
C ALA A 770 -12.46 -36.51 -23.09
N THR A 771 -13.78 -36.53 -23.22
CA THR A 771 -14.46 -37.03 -24.44
C THR A 771 -14.09 -36.18 -25.66
N VAL A 772 -14.17 -34.85 -25.55
CA VAL A 772 -13.79 -33.92 -26.64
C VAL A 772 -12.31 -34.10 -27.03
N SER A 773 -11.43 -34.21 -26.02
CA SER A 773 -9.99 -34.35 -26.24
C SER A 773 -9.65 -35.65 -26.98
N LEU A 774 -10.26 -36.76 -26.56
CA LEU A 774 -10.07 -38.06 -27.17
C LEU A 774 -10.65 -38.09 -28.60
N ALA A 775 -11.78 -37.43 -28.82
CA ALA A 775 -12.35 -37.26 -30.17
C ALA A 775 -11.41 -36.43 -31.05
N ALA A 776 -10.78 -35.37 -30.48
CA ALA A 776 -9.81 -34.55 -31.22
C ALA A 776 -8.57 -35.35 -31.68
N GLY A 777 -8.16 -36.38 -30.90
CA GLY A 777 -7.02 -37.24 -31.20
C GLY A 777 -7.32 -38.45 -32.09
N SER A 778 -8.54 -38.58 -32.59
CA SER A 778 -8.98 -39.73 -33.42
C SER A 778 -9.70 -39.24 -34.68
N ASP A 779 -9.83 -40.13 -35.65
CA ASP A 779 -10.63 -39.84 -36.85
C ASP A 779 -12.09 -40.16 -36.60
N PRO A 780 -13.02 -39.31 -37.06
CA PRO A 780 -14.44 -39.58 -36.92
C PRO A 780 -14.95 -40.69 -37.84
N TYR A 781 -14.17 -41.04 -38.90
CA TYR A 781 -14.55 -42.00 -39.90
C TYR A 781 -13.43 -43.00 -40.20
N PRO A 782 -13.76 -44.25 -40.57
CA PRO A 782 -12.76 -45.21 -40.99
C PRO A 782 -11.97 -44.72 -42.21
N GLY A 783 -10.62 -44.87 -42.18
CA GLY A 783 -9.74 -44.42 -43.26
C GLY A 783 -9.33 -42.96 -43.24
N GLY A 784 -9.55 -42.23 -42.14
CA GLY A 784 -9.10 -40.83 -41.93
C GLY A 784 -7.58 -40.68 -41.86
N ALA A 785 -7.11 -39.44 -41.96
CA ALA A 785 -5.68 -39.11 -42.10
C ALA A 785 -4.88 -39.24 -40.82
N ILE A 786 -5.52 -39.23 -39.64
CA ILE A 786 -4.86 -39.15 -38.32
C ILE A 786 -4.65 -40.50 -37.69
N GLY A 787 -5.51 -41.47 -37.98
CA GLY A 787 -5.43 -42.81 -37.40
C GLY A 787 -6.71 -43.61 -37.50
N LYS A 788 -6.96 -44.45 -36.51
CA LYS A 788 -8.20 -45.22 -36.44
C LYS A 788 -9.29 -44.42 -35.74
N PRO A 789 -10.58 -44.68 -36.10
CA PRO A 789 -11.68 -44.04 -35.38
C PRO A 789 -11.71 -44.46 -33.92
N ALA A 790 -12.30 -43.61 -33.07
CA ALA A 790 -12.60 -43.94 -31.69
C ALA A 790 -14.13 -44.08 -31.53
N ARG A 791 -14.54 -45.07 -30.72
CA ARG A 791 -15.92 -45.24 -30.29
C ARG A 791 -16.07 -44.89 -28.83
N PHE A 792 -17.18 -44.25 -28.49
CA PHE A 792 -17.49 -43.83 -27.12
C PHE A 792 -18.75 -44.53 -26.62
N VAL A 793 -18.70 -45.10 -25.43
CA VAL A 793 -19.86 -45.72 -24.78
C VAL A 793 -20.13 -44.94 -23.47
N LEU A 794 -21.19 -44.17 -23.45
CA LEU A 794 -21.52 -43.28 -22.34
C LEU A 794 -22.58 -43.90 -21.43
N PHE A 795 -22.24 -44.16 -20.20
CA PHE A 795 -23.16 -44.54 -19.13
C PHE A 795 -23.52 -43.30 -18.32
N GLU A 796 -24.70 -42.77 -18.61
CA GLU A 796 -25.17 -41.57 -17.91
C GLU A 796 -26.58 -41.79 -17.35
N PRO A 797 -26.79 -41.76 -16.02
CA PRO A 797 -28.09 -41.93 -15.43
C PRO A 797 -28.95 -40.71 -15.76
N ALA A 798 -30.16 -40.92 -16.31
CA ALA A 798 -31.12 -39.82 -16.49
C ALA A 798 -31.61 -39.31 -15.13
N ILE A 799 -31.44 -38.03 -14.87
CA ILE A 799 -31.85 -37.34 -13.65
C ILE A 799 -32.93 -36.32 -14.02
N ALA A 800 -34.11 -36.51 -13.46
CA ALA A 800 -35.31 -35.70 -13.79
C ALA A 800 -35.17 -34.18 -13.44
N GLU A 801 -34.19 -33.81 -12.62
CA GLU A 801 -33.97 -32.45 -12.12
C GLU A 801 -32.74 -31.75 -12.79
N GLU A 802 -31.99 -32.41 -13.65
CA GLU A 802 -30.83 -31.84 -14.34
C GLU A 802 -31.23 -31.11 -15.62
N HIS A 803 -30.56 -29.95 -15.82
CA HIS A 803 -30.66 -29.26 -17.11
C HIS A 803 -29.98 -30.10 -18.20
N PRO A 804 -30.65 -30.39 -19.32
CA PRO A 804 -30.06 -31.17 -20.44
C PRO A 804 -28.72 -30.60 -20.92
N GLU A 805 -28.50 -29.33 -20.69
CA GLU A 805 -27.31 -28.57 -21.11
C GLU A 805 -26.02 -28.98 -20.37
N THR A 806 -26.13 -29.65 -19.22
CA THR A 806 -25.00 -30.11 -18.42
C THR A 806 -24.71 -31.61 -18.59
N MET A 807 -25.47 -32.34 -19.39
CA MET A 807 -25.30 -33.76 -19.61
C MET A 807 -24.22 -34.06 -20.67
N ILE A 808 -23.39 -35.09 -20.41
CA ILE A 808 -22.33 -35.51 -21.34
C ILE A 808 -22.94 -36.07 -22.64
N THR A 809 -24.10 -36.70 -22.56
CA THR A 809 -24.86 -37.22 -23.74
C THR A 809 -25.15 -36.12 -24.75
N ARG A 810 -25.17 -34.86 -24.38
CA ARG A 810 -25.29 -33.73 -25.29
C ARG A 810 -24.15 -33.64 -26.31
N LEU A 811 -22.96 -34.17 -26.00
CA LEU A 811 -21.85 -34.18 -26.92
C LEU A 811 -22.14 -35.00 -28.20
N THR A 812 -23.14 -35.90 -28.19
CA THR A 812 -23.61 -36.63 -29.39
C THR A 812 -24.12 -35.72 -30.48
N GLU A 813 -24.59 -34.49 -30.14
CA GLU A 813 -25.09 -33.50 -31.09
C GLU A 813 -23.97 -32.83 -31.88
N PHE A 814 -22.78 -32.74 -31.27
CA PHE A 814 -21.64 -31.94 -31.77
C PHE A 814 -20.53 -32.83 -32.34
N LEU A 815 -20.19 -33.93 -31.67
CA LEU A 815 -19.07 -34.78 -32.09
C LEU A 815 -19.46 -35.72 -33.25
N PRO A 816 -18.67 -35.78 -34.34
CA PRO A 816 -18.97 -36.62 -35.47
C PRO A 816 -18.60 -38.11 -35.26
N HIS A 817 -18.14 -38.48 -34.06
CA HIS A 817 -17.73 -39.82 -33.70
C HIS A 817 -18.92 -40.73 -33.35
N GLU A 818 -18.69 -42.03 -33.35
CA GLU A 818 -19.69 -43.01 -32.88
C GLU A 818 -19.80 -42.92 -31.32
N ILE A 819 -20.92 -42.44 -30.84
CA ILE A 819 -21.21 -42.28 -29.42
C ILE A 819 -22.50 -43.02 -29.08
N GLU A 820 -22.35 -44.08 -28.33
CA GLU A 820 -23.47 -44.91 -27.83
C GLU A 820 -23.84 -44.42 -26.41
N SER A 821 -25.08 -44.02 -26.23
CA SER A 821 -25.60 -43.62 -24.91
C SER A 821 -26.36 -44.79 -24.29
N VAL A 822 -25.86 -45.26 -23.13
CA VAL A 822 -26.43 -46.38 -22.39
C VAL A 822 -27.20 -45.86 -21.19
N GLY A 823 -28.50 -45.98 -21.23
CA GLY A 823 -29.36 -45.70 -20.08
C GLY A 823 -29.38 -46.90 -19.10
N ARG A 824 -29.96 -46.70 -17.93
CA ARG A 824 -29.98 -47.67 -16.83
C ARG A 824 -30.44 -49.08 -17.21
N LEU A 825 -31.41 -49.19 -18.11
CA LEU A 825 -31.95 -50.53 -18.54
C LEU A 825 -31.01 -51.29 -19.46
N GLY A 826 -30.08 -50.66 -20.16
CA GLY A 826 -29.13 -51.25 -21.07
C GLY A 826 -27.77 -51.66 -20.47
N VAL A 827 -27.54 -51.35 -19.17
CA VAL A 827 -26.23 -51.51 -18.51
C VAL A 827 -25.70 -52.94 -18.57
N ALA A 828 -26.55 -53.92 -18.33
CA ALA A 828 -26.17 -55.35 -18.32
C ALA A 828 -25.75 -55.85 -19.72
N ASP A 829 -26.49 -55.48 -20.75
CA ASP A 829 -26.22 -55.90 -22.13
C ASP A 829 -24.95 -55.16 -22.63
N ALA A 830 -24.83 -53.87 -22.39
CA ALA A 830 -23.66 -53.10 -22.83
C ALA A 830 -22.35 -53.61 -22.21
N PHE A 831 -22.31 -53.96 -20.89
CA PHE A 831 -21.12 -54.53 -20.31
C PHE A 831 -20.84 -55.94 -20.78
N ALA A 832 -21.89 -56.73 -21.13
CA ALA A 832 -21.69 -58.06 -21.74
C ALA A 832 -21.08 -57.95 -23.14
N ASP A 833 -21.57 -57.02 -23.95
CA ASP A 833 -21.02 -56.76 -25.28
C ASP A 833 -19.58 -56.23 -25.24
N LEU A 834 -19.27 -55.30 -24.31
CA LEU A 834 -17.91 -54.77 -24.10
C LEU A 834 -16.94 -55.88 -23.64
N ALA A 835 -17.36 -56.75 -22.69
CA ALA A 835 -16.53 -57.86 -22.24
C ALA A 835 -16.31 -58.92 -23.37
N ALA A 836 -17.35 -59.20 -24.16
CA ALA A 836 -17.23 -60.07 -25.34
C ALA A 836 -16.29 -59.47 -26.38
N GLU A 837 -16.32 -58.16 -26.64
CA GLU A 837 -15.39 -57.48 -27.54
C GLU A 837 -13.94 -57.54 -27.04
N VAL A 838 -13.72 -57.34 -25.71
CA VAL A 838 -12.38 -57.52 -25.09
C VAL A 838 -11.89 -58.94 -25.36
N GLN A 839 -12.71 -59.96 -25.07
CA GLN A 839 -12.33 -61.36 -25.25
C GLN A 839 -12.07 -61.64 -26.71
N ARG A 840 -12.93 -61.18 -27.63
CA ARG A 840 -12.73 -61.34 -29.08
C ARG A 840 -11.39 -60.81 -29.57
N ARG A 841 -11.03 -59.55 -29.12
CA ARG A 841 -9.76 -58.93 -29.48
C ARG A 841 -8.55 -59.69 -28.95
N LEU A 842 -8.65 -60.24 -27.75
CA LEU A 842 -7.60 -61.08 -27.16
C LEU A 842 -7.43 -62.40 -27.90
N ASP A 843 -8.51 -63.09 -28.16
CA ASP A 843 -8.52 -64.44 -28.85
C ASP A 843 -8.01 -64.31 -30.28
N GLU A 844 -8.44 -63.30 -31.02
CA GLU A 844 -8.02 -63.01 -32.38
C GLU A 844 -6.70 -62.23 -32.46
N GLN A 845 -6.07 -61.91 -31.33
CA GLN A 845 -4.82 -61.14 -31.22
C GLN A 845 -4.86 -59.78 -31.96
N ILE A 846 -6.03 -59.10 -31.95
CA ILE A 846 -6.21 -57.78 -32.59
C ILE A 846 -5.70 -56.70 -31.69
N LEU A 847 -4.39 -56.50 -31.67
CA LEU A 847 -3.73 -55.48 -30.85
C LEU A 847 -3.85 -54.05 -31.40
N ASP A 848 -4.28 -53.91 -32.67
CA ASP A 848 -4.36 -52.66 -33.38
C ASP A 848 -5.81 -52.27 -33.79
N ALA A 849 -6.81 -52.67 -33.01
CA ALA A 849 -8.21 -52.29 -33.20
C ALA A 849 -8.43 -50.79 -32.94
N GLU A 850 -9.59 -50.24 -33.31
CA GLU A 850 -10.04 -48.91 -32.90
C GLU A 850 -10.06 -48.80 -31.40
N SER A 851 -9.86 -47.55 -30.87
CA SER A 851 -9.97 -47.32 -29.44
C SER A 851 -11.43 -47.19 -29.03
N VAL A 852 -11.77 -47.82 -27.89
CA VAL A 852 -13.11 -47.70 -27.30
C VAL A 852 -12.97 -47.05 -25.92
N PHE A 853 -13.71 -45.98 -25.69
CA PHE A 853 -13.71 -45.28 -24.39
C PHE A 853 -15.06 -45.48 -23.72
N VAL A 854 -15.01 -46.18 -22.56
CA VAL A 854 -16.18 -46.44 -21.71
C VAL A 854 -16.24 -45.35 -20.64
N ILE A 855 -17.20 -44.45 -20.76
CA ILE A 855 -17.31 -43.25 -19.87
C ILE A 855 -18.51 -43.49 -18.95
N ILE A 856 -18.25 -43.53 -17.62
CA ILE A 856 -19.28 -43.77 -16.62
C ILE A 856 -19.42 -42.53 -15.72
N ARG A 857 -20.56 -41.87 -15.85
CA ARG A 857 -20.92 -40.76 -14.95
C ARG A 857 -21.70 -41.31 -13.75
N ASP A 858 -21.19 -41.15 -12.56
CA ASP A 858 -21.76 -41.59 -11.27
C ASP A 858 -21.99 -43.09 -11.16
N LEU A 859 -20.88 -43.82 -11.05
CA LEU A 859 -20.88 -45.27 -10.88
C LEU A 859 -21.78 -45.74 -9.72
N GLY A 860 -21.88 -44.92 -8.64
CA GLY A 860 -22.68 -45.23 -7.46
C GLY A 860 -24.17 -45.41 -7.73
N ARG A 861 -24.67 -44.83 -8.84
CA ARG A 861 -26.09 -44.93 -9.28
C ARG A 861 -26.40 -46.20 -10.04
N PHE A 862 -25.41 -46.90 -10.59
CA PHE A 862 -25.56 -48.14 -11.29
C PHE A 862 -25.47 -49.33 -10.32
N ARG A 863 -26.61 -49.67 -9.70
CA ARG A 863 -26.68 -50.75 -8.70
C ARG A 863 -26.29 -52.12 -9.27
N GLU A 864 -26.51 -52.29 -10.54
CA GLU A 864 -26.20 -53.52 -11.32
C GLU A 864 -24.70 -53.83 -11.37
N CYS A 865 -23.86 -52.81 -11.18
CA CYS A 865 -22.40 -52.92 -11.11
C CYS A 865 -21.86 -53.21 -9.71
N ARG A 866 -22.73 -53.27 -8.67
CA ARG A 866 -22.29 -53.59 -7.29
C ARG A 866 -21.97 -55.07 -7.19
N ARG A 867 -20.98 -55.38 -6.34
CA ARG A 867 -20.62 -56.73 -6.02
C ARG A 867 -21.79 -57.45 -5.30
N ASP A 868 -22.11 -58.67 -5.69
CA ASP A 868 -22.99 -59.52 -4.92
C ASP A 868 -22.23 -60.09 -3.71
N GLU A 869 -22.62 -59.75 -2.49
CA GLU A 869 -22.01 -60.25 -1.24
C GLU A 869 -22.20 -61.78 -1.07
N ASN A 870 -23.02 -62.41 -1.88
CA ASN A 870 -23.37 -63.83 -1.81
C ASN A 870 -22.70 -64.71 -2.90
N ASP A 871 -21.80 -64.17 -3.71
CA ASP A 871 -21.12 -64.96 -4.78
C ASP A 871 -19.98 -65.81 -4.19
N PHE A 872 -20.27 -66.60 -3.17
CA PHE A 872 -19.44 -67.74 -2.80
C PHE A 872 -19.73 -68.87 -3.81
N GLY A 873 -18.88 -68.96 -4.83
CA GLY A 873 -18.91 -69.89 -5.98
C GLY A 873 -19.29 -71.35 -5.73
N PHE A 874 -20.55 -71.67 -5.43
CA PHE A 874 -21.15 -72.98 -5.45
C PHE A 874 -22.57 -72.88 -6.06
N SER A 875 -22.62 -72.69 -7.38
CA SER A 875 -23.84 -73.00 -8.13
C SER A 875 -23.68 -74.29 -8.92
N MET A 876 -24.44 -75.29 -8.53
CA MET A 876 -24.52 -76.57 -9.23
C MET A 876 -25.61 -76.54 -10.31
N SER A 877 -25.53 -75.67 -11.31
CA SER A 877 -26.31 -75.81 -12.58
C SER A 877 -25.92 -74.77 -13.63
N GLY A 878 -25.45 -75.25 -14.74
CA GLY A 878 -25.40 -74.70 -16.10
C GLY A 878 -25.24 -73.24 -16.38
N GLU A 879 -24.31 -72.90 -17.27
CA GLU A 879 -24.00 -71.61 -17.93
C GLU A 879 -24.48 -70.39 -17.18
N GLN A 880 -23.71 -70.00 -16.20
CA GLN A 880 -23.93 -68.75 -15.47
C GLN A 880 -23.42 -67.64 -16.35
N LYS A 881 -24.30 -66.79 -16.91
CA LYS A 881 -23.92 -65.50 -17.54
C LYS A 881 -23.18 -64.66 -16.51
N ALA A 882 -22.02 -64.16 -16.86
CA ALA A 882 -21.25 -63.27 -16.01
C ALA A 882 -22.10 -62.06 -15.63
N SER A 883 -22.02 -61.61 -14.35
CA SER A 883 -22.76 -60.43 -13.88
C SER A 883 -22.20 -59.18 -14.52
N PRO A 884 -23.00 -58.08 -14.60
CA PRO A 884 -22.50 -56.75 -15.06
C PRO A 884 -21.27 -56.28 -14.30
N ALA A 885 -21.16 -56.59 -13.01
CA ALA A 885 -19.98 -56.28 -12.18
C ALA A 885 -18.75 -57.08 -12.63
N GLN A 886 -18.90 -58.38 -12.93
CA GLN A 886 -17.80 -59.20 -13.43
C GLN A 886 -17.35 -58.76 -14.83
N ASN A 887 -18.31 -58.46 -15.73
CA ASN A 887 -18.01 -57.94 -17.07
C ASN A 887 -17.26 -56.61 -17.01
N LEU A 888 -17.66 -55.67 -16.11
CA LEU A 888 -16.94 -54.41 -15.89
C LEU A 888 -15.51 -54.66 -15.40
N VAL A 889 -15.29 -55.62 -14.50
CA VAL A 889 -13.93 -55.97 -14.02
C VAL A 889 -13.09 -56.54 -15.17
N THR A 890 -13.66 -57.36 -16.08
CA THR A 890 -12.98 -57.85 -17.29
C THR A 890 -12.57 -56.69 -18.20
N VAL A 891 -13.45 -55.70 -18.43
CA VAL A 891 -13.16 -54.52 -19.25
C VAL A 891 -12.02 -53.70 -18.61
N LEU A 892 -12.02 -53.53 -17.28
CA LEU A 892 -10.98 -52.77 -16.59
C LEU A 892 -9.61 -53.42 -16.63
N LYS A 893 -9.57 -54.76 -16.47
CA LYS A 893 -8.33 -55.52 -16.35
C LYS A 893 -7.68 -55.79 -17.70
N ASP A 894 -8.45 -56.30 -18.63
CA ASP A 894 -7.94 -56.85 -19.90
C ASP A 894 -8.15 -55.86 -21.07
N GLY A 895 -9.16 -54.97 -20.98
CA GLY A 895 -9.53 -54.00 -22.03
C GLY A 895 -8.40 -53.04 -22.43
N PRO A 896 -7.64 -52.43 -21.51
CA PRO A 896 -6.59 -51.44 -21.89
C PRO A 896 -5.53 -52.06 -22.83
N THR A 897 -5.19 -53.33 -22.70
CA THR A 897 -4.20 -53.98 -23.55
C THR A 897 -4.65 -54.11 -25.02
N VAL A 898 -5.95 -54.12 -25.25
CA VAL A 898 -6.58 -54.19 -26.58
C VAL A 898 -7.24 -52.91 -27.03
N GLY A 899 -6.98 -51.80 -26.31
CA GLY A 899 -7.44 -50.44 -26.64
C GLY A 899 -8.87 -50.12 -26.21
N ILE A 900 -9.40 -50.80 -25.18
CA ILE A 900 -10.68 -50.47 -24.55
C ILE A 900 -10.39 -49.92 -23.16
N HIS A 901 -10.64 -48.61 -22.96
CA HIS A 901 -10.28 -47.91 -21.72
C HIS A 901 -11.53 -47.38 -21.02
N ALA A 902 -11.50 -47.40 -19.69
CA ALA A 902 -12.58 -46.83 -18.87
C ALA A 902 -12.20 -45.48 -18.23
N ILE A 903 -13.17 -44.57 -18.21
CA ILE A 903 -13.12 -43.28 -17.54
C ILE A 903 -14.33 -43.21 -16.62
N ILE A 904 -14.11 -43.34 -15.33
CA ILE A 904 -15.18 -43.55 -14.34
C ILE A 904 -15.16 -42.48 -13.30
N TRP A 905 -16.31 -41.85 -13.08
CA TRP A 905 -16.52 -41.03 -11.90
C TRP A 905 -17.36 -41.72 -10.83
N CYS A 906 -16.95 -41.66 -9.59
CA CYS A 906 -17.68 -42.10 -8.40
C CYS A 906 -17.69 -41.01 -7.32
N ASP A 907 -18.85 -40.77 -6.72
CA ASP A 907 -19.09 -39.70 -5.74
C ASP A 907 -18.29 -39.87 -4.43
N SER A 908 -18.01 -41.12 -4.05
CA SER A 908 -17.38 -41.42 -2.77
C SER A 908 -16.59 -42.72 -2.78
N LEU A 909 -15.59 -42.79 -1.89
CA LEU A 909 -14.82 -44.04 -1.67
C LEU A 909 -15.73 -45.17 -1.16
N THR A 910 -16.74 -44.87 -0.37
CA THR A 910 -17.70 -45.86 0.13
C THR A 910 -18.47 -46.56 -1.01
N ASN A 911 -18.97 -45.76 -1.97
CA ASN A 911 -19.67 -46.32 -3.14
C ASN A 911 -18.71 -47.04 -4.06
N LEU A 912 -17.49 -46.54 -4.20
CA LEU A 912 -16.44 -47.22 -4.98
C LEU A 912 -16.12 -48.62 -4.41
N GLN A 913 -15.98 -48.75 -3.10
CA GLN A 913 -15.70 -50.03 -2.41
C GLN A 913 -16.85 -51.02 -2.45
N ARG A 914 -18.09 -50.55 -2.68
CA ARG A 914 -19.25 -51.42 -2.92
C ARG A 914 -19.20 -52.09 -4.31
N THR A 915 -18.49 -51.47 -5.25
CA THR A 915 -18.38 -51.93 -6.63
C THR A 915 -17.07 -52.67 -6.86
N PHE A 916 -15.94 -52.13 -6.40
CA PHE A 916 -14.62 -52.69 -6.68
C PHE A 916 -13.91 -53.18 -5.42
N GLU A 917 -13.18 -54.26 -5.57
CA GLU A 917 -12.20 -54.76 -4.59
C GLU A 917 -10.92 -53.93 -4.65
N ARG A 918 -10.14 -54.01 -3.58
CA ARG A 918 -8.85 -53.30 -3.49
C ARG A 918 -7.90 -53.71 -4.64
N ASN A 919 -7.96 -54.93 -5.13
CA ASN A 919 -7.15 -55.34 -6.27
C ASN A 919 -7.63 -54.74 -7.59
N THR A 920 -8.94 -54.60 -7.78
CA THR A 920 -9.51 -53.92 -8.97
C THR A 920 -9.18 -52.47 -9.03
N LEU A 921 -9.02 -51.80 -7.88
CA LEU A 921 -8.60 -50.39 -7.82
C LEU A 921 -7.17 -50.17 -8.37
N LYS A 922 -6.35 -51.19 -8.46
CA LYS A 922 -5.03 -51.14 -9.10
C LYS A 922 -5.08 -51.05 -10.62
N GLU A 923 -6.22 -51.41 -11.22
CA GLU A 923 -6.45 -51.25 -12.67
C GLU A 923 -6.71 -49.79 -13.07
N PHE A 924 -6.59 -48.85 -12.14
CA PHE A 924 -6.66 -47.41 -12.37
C PHE A 924 -5.33 -46.76 -12.03
N GLU A 925 -4.40 -46.75 -12.97
CA GLU A 925 -3.13 -46.03 -12.83
C GLU A 925 -3.33 -44.49 -12.81
N LEU A 926 -4.39 -44.01 -13.50
CA LEU A 926 -4.73 -42.61 -13.60
C LEU A 926 -5.89 -42.32 -12.65
N ARG A 927 -5.65 -41.40 -11.69
CA ARG A 927 -6.68 -41.04 -10.70
C ARG A 927 -6.83 -39.53 -10.61
N VAL A 928 -8.06 -39.08 -10.48
CA VAL A 928 -8.40 -37.67 -10.16
C VAL A 928 -9.20 -37.66 -8.88
N LEU A 929 -8.77 -36.87 -7.91
CA LEU A 929 -9.45 -36.70 -6.64
C LEU A 929 -9.94 -35.28 -6.49
N PHE A 930 -11.16 -35.10 -6.00
CA PHE A 930 -11.64 -33.83 -5.50
C PHE A 930 -11.38 -33.73 -3.99
N GLN A 931 -11.72 -32.59 -3.40
CA GLN A 931 -11.57 -32.41 -1.97
C GLN A 931 -12.32 -33.50 -1.19
N MET A 932 -11.62 -34.18 -0.30
CA MET A 932 -12.14 -35.28 0.52
C MET A 932 -11.42 -35.38 1.85
N SER A 933 -11.80 -36.29 2.74
CA SER A 933 -11.08 -36.52 4.00
C SER A 933 -9.63 -36.94 3.75
N GLY A 934 -8.72 -36.59 4.67
CA GLY A 934 -7.32 -37.01 4.57
C GLY A 934 -7.16 -38.52 4.62
N THR A 935 -8.07 -39.24 5.29
CA THR A 935 -8.10 -40.68 5.38
C THR A 935 -8.47 -41.32 4.04
N ASP A 936 -9.52 -40.81 3.37
CA ASP A 936 -9.97 -41.29 2.07
C ASP A 936 -8.91 -41.02 1.00
N SER A 937 -8.33 -39.82 1.03
CA SER A 937 -7.23 -39.44 0.14
C SER A 937 -6.04 -40.38 0.30
N SER A 938 -5.63 -40.69 1.54
CA SER A 938 -4.51 -41.60 1.81
C SER A 938 -4.82 -43.07 1.38
N GLN A 939 -6.07 -43.49 1.44
CA GLN A 939 -6.47 -44.83 0.93
C GLN A 939 -6.45 -44.92 -0.60
N LEU A 940 -6.67 -43.81 -1.32
CA LEU A 940 -6.72 -43.78 -2.77
C LEU A 940 -5.35 -43.51 -3.42
N VAL A 941 -4.51 -42.70 -2.81
CA VAL A 941 -3.28 -42.18 -3.44
C VAL A 941 -2.07 -42.12 -2.50
N ASP A 942 -2.10 -42.81 -1.37
CA ASP A 942 -1.06 -42.83 -0.31
C ASP A 942 -0.63 -41.43 0.20
N SER A 943 -1.50 -40.44 0.03
CA SER A 943 -1.24 -39.05 0.41
C SER A 943 -2.51 -38.35 0.90
N PRO A 944 -2.47 -37.53 1.98
CA PRO A 944 -3.61 -36.75 2.43
C PRO A 944 -3.86 -35.48 1.60
N THR A 945 -3.14 -35.27 0.50
CA THR A 945 -3.11 -34.00 -0.24
C THR A 945 -4.49 -33.55 -0.72
N ALA A 946 -5.38 -34.48 -1.10
CA ALA A 946 -6.72 -34.09 -1.55
C ALA A 946 -7.60 -33.43 -0.46
N SER A 947 -7.24 -33.56 0.82
CA SER A 947 -7.99 -32.89 1.91
C SER A 947 -7.81 -31.38 1.91
N ARG A 948 -6.78 -30.86 1.23
CA ARG A 948 -6.42 -29.44 1.20
C ARG A 948 -6.72 -28.78 -0.15
N LEU A 949 -7.46 -29.43 -1.02
CA LEU A 949 -7.85 -28.90 -2.32
C LEU A 949 -8.89 -27.78 -2.12
N GLY A 950 -8.79 -26.71 -2.92
CA GLY A 950 -9.81 -25.67 -3.02
C GLY A 950 -11.02 -26.07 -3.86
N GLU A 951 -12.04 -25.24 -3.90
CA GLU A 951 -13.32 -25.54 -4.55
C GLU A 951 -13.20 -25.85 -6.06
N GLN A 952 -12.34 -25.17 -6.79
CA GLN A 952 -12.13 -25.33 -8.23
C GLN A 952 -10.84 -26.12 -8.52
N ARG A 953 -10.49 -27.10 -7.67
CA ARG A 953 -9.25 -27.87 -7.76
C ARG A 953 -9.51 -29.36 -7.81
N ALA A 954 -8.63 -30.03 -8.55
CA ALA A 954 -8.53 -31.47 -8.55
C ALA A 954 -7.07 -31.91 -8.43
N LEU A 955 -6.86 -33.10 -7.91
CA LEU A 955 -5.56 -33.75 -7.80
C LEU A 955 -5.46 -34.84 -8.83
N PHE A 956 -4.52 -34.76 -9.78
CA PHE A 956 -4.21 -35.82 -10.71
C PHE A 956 -3.04 -36.67 -10.21
N VAL A 957 -3.22 -37.96 -10.27
CA VAL A 957 -2.19 -38.94 -9.89
C VAL A 957 -1.98 -39.92 -11.03
N HIS A 958 -0.73 -40.10 -11.41
CA HIS A 958 -0.31 -41.16 -12.33
C HIS A 958 0.64 -42.08 -11.56
N GLU A 959 0.17 -43.26 -11.22
CA GLU A 959 0.84 -44.19 -10.30
C GLU A 959 2.17 -44.69 -10.88
N GLU A 960 2.22 -45.07 -12.16
CA GLU A 960 3.45 -45.54 -12.83
C GLU A 960 4.59 -44.51 -12.80
N THR A 961 4.29 -43.26 -13.05
CA THR A 961 5.30 -42.18 -13.08
C THR A 961 5.53 -41.49 -11.70
N GLY A 962 4.73 -41.84 -10.70
CA GLY A 962 4.75 -41.17 -9.42
C GLY A 962 4.33 -39.69 -9.47
N THR A 963 3.61 -39.28 -10.51
CA THR A 963 3.14 -37.90 -10.66
C THR A 963 1.97 -37.66 -9.73
N LEU A 964 2.08 -36.58 -8.95
CA LEU A 964 1.01 -36.07 -8.10
C LEU A 964 0.93 -34.57 -8.32
N GLU A 965 -0.12 -34.07 -8.97
CA GLU A 965 -0.24 -32.68 -9.33
C GLU A 965 -1.64 -32.12 -9.13
N LYS A 966 -1.70 -30.92 -8.59
CA LYS A 966 -2.93 -30.15 -8.57
C LYS A 966 -3.17 -29.50 -9.92
N PHE A 967 -4.43 -29.45 -10.34
CA PHE A 967 -4.83 -28.76 -11.56
C PHE A 967 -6.20 -28.11 -11.41
N ARG A 968 -6.49 -27.17 -12.30
CA ARG A 968 -7.80 -26.55 -12.46
C ARG A 968 -8.55 -27.26 -13.58
N PRO A 969 -9.66 -27.95 -13.29
CA PRO A 969 -10.49 -28.52 -14.35
C PRO A 969 -10.97 -27.45 -15.32
N TYR A 970 -11.06 -27.81 -16.60
CA TYR A 970 -11.67 -26.94 -17.60
C TYR A 970 -13.13 -26.64 -17.26
N MET A 971 -13.60 -25.47 -17.72
CA MET A 971 -15.03 -25.19 -17.69
C MET A 971 -15.78 -26.19 -18.56
N PHE A 972 -17.07 -26.36 -18.32
CA PHE A 972 -17.91 -27.15 -19.24
C PHE A 972 -17.90 -26.44 -20.60
N PRO A 973 -17.66 -27.17 -21.70
CA PRO A 973 -17.54 -26.57 -23.02
C PRO A 973 -18.85 -25.90 -23.45
N THR A 974 -18.75 -24.65 -23.95
CA THR A 974 -19.91 -23.92 -24.45
C THR A 974 -20.37 -24.44 -25.82
N ASP A 975 -21.62 -24.24 -26.15
CA ASP A 975 -22.15 -24.65 -27.45
C ASP A 975 -21.43 -24.02 -28.63
N GLU A 976 -21.06 -22.76 -28.52
CA GLU A 976 -20.30 -22.05 -29.54
C GLU A 976 -18.95 -22.69 -29.76
N TRP A 977 -18.24 -23.04 -28.68
CA TRP A 977 -16.96 -23.74 -28.79
C TRP A 977 -17.12 -25.16 -29.33
N LEU A 978 -18.15 -25.90 -28.89
CA LEU A 978 -18.44 -27.25 -29.41
C LEU A 978 -18.82 -27.22 -30.91
N GLN A 979 -19.52 -26.19 -31.38
CA GLN A 979 -19.80 -26.01 -32.82
C GLN A 979 -18.52 -25.79 -33.61
N ASP A 980 -17.61 -24.97 -33.11
CA ASP A 980 -16.29 -24.76 -33.71
C ASP A 980 -15.47 -26.04 -33.76
N VAL A 981 -15.40 -26.78 -32.64
CA VAL A 981 -14.76 -28.12 -32.57
C VAL A 981 -15.38 -29.06 -33.59
N SER A 982 -16.70 -29.14 -33.67
CA SER A 982 -17.41 -29.96 -34.67
C SER A 982 -17.02 -29.61 -36.11
N GLY A 983 -16.99 -28.31 -36.40
CA GLY A 983 -16.59 -27.77 -37.70
C GLY A 983 -15.17 -28.19 -38.09
N ARG A 984 -14.22 -28.05 -37.19
CA ARG A 984 -12.82 -28.44 -37.38
C ARG A 984 -12.68 -29.94 -37.57
N LEU A 985 -13.32 -30.78 -36.74
CA LEU A 985 -13.28 -32.23 -36.87
C LEU A 985 -13.87 -32.72 -38.19
N ARG A 986 -14.98 -32.15 -38.66
CA ARG A 986 -15.62 -32.51 -39.94
C ARG A 986 -14.84 -32.00 -41.14
N SER A 987 -14.07 -30.96 -41.04
CA SER A 987 -13.27 -30.35 -42.14
C SER A 987 -11.90 -31.04 -42.31
N ARG A 988 -11.55 -32.00 -41.46
CA ARG A 988 -10.29 -32.76 -41.60
C ARG A 988 -10.22 -33.46 -42.94
N PRO A 989 -9.06 -33.46 -43.64
CA PRO A 989 -8.91 -34.12 -44.92
C PRO A 989 -9.20 -35.61 -44.77
N GLN A 990 -10.15 -36.14 -45.52
CA GLN A 990 -10.27 -37.57 -45.76
C GLN A 990 -9.14 -37.93 -46.73
N GLY A 991 -7.99 -38.36 -46.18
CA GLY A 991 -6.81 -38.53 -47.02
C GLY A 991 -6.00 -39.77 -46.67
N THR A 992 -5.17 -40.14 -47.58
CA THR A 992 -4.24 -41.31 -47.57
C THR A 992 -3.60 -41.54 -46.20
N PRO A 993 -3.56 -42.80 -45.72
CA PRO A 993 -2.95 -43.12 -44.43
C PRO A 993 -1.50 -42.68 -44.40
N VAL A 994 -1.12 -41.91 -43.40
CA VAL A 994 0.29 -41.66 -43.15
C VAL A 994 0.94 -42.99 -42.72
N GLU A 995 1.81 -43.52 -43.55
CA GLU A 995 2.62 -44.68 -43.15
C GLU A 995 3.36 -44.31 -41.84
N ARG A 996 3.09 -45.10 -40.81
CA ARG A 996 3.85 -44.99 -39.56
C ARG A 996 5.30 -45.30 -39.85
N PRO A 997 6.27 -44.55 -39.34
CA PRO A 997 7.66 -44.94 -39.42
C PRO A 997 7.81 -46.34 -38.83
N GLN A 998 8.26 -47.28 -39.61
CA GLN A 998 8.61 -48.62 -39.11
C GLN A 998 9.59 -48.45 -37.95
N ALA A 999 9.30 -49.11 -36.83
CA ALA A 999 10.21 -49.11 -35.69
C ALA A 999 11.59 -49.55 -36.16
N ALA A 1000 12.60 -48.76 -35.89
CA ALA A 1000 13.97 -49.10 -36.21
C ALA A 1000 14.29 -50.52 -35.64
N PRO A 1001 14.94 -51.38 -36.43
CA PRO A 1001 15.23 -52.74 -35.96
C PRO A 1001 16.09 -52.66 -34.70
N LYS A 1002 15.71 -53.42 -33.66
CA LYS A 1002 16.52 -53.56 -32.45
C LYS A 1002 17.95 -53.90 -32.84
N PRO A 1003 18.96 -53.26 -32.28
CA PRO A 1003 20.34 -53.67 -32.48
C PRO A 1003 20.52 -55.11 -31.98
N ALA A 1004 21.11 -55.94 -32.84
CA ALA A 1004 21.39 -57.33 -32.54
C ALA A 1004 22.28 -57.44 -31.30
N THR A 1005 21.90 -58.24 -30.34
CA THR A 1005 22.72 -58.64 -29.21
C THR A 1005 24.08 -59.17 -29.72
N PRO A 1006 25.24 -58.70 -29.23
CA PRO A 1006 26.52 -59.32 -29.53
C PRO A 1006 26.56 -60.72 -28.89
N THR A 1007 26.78 -61.73 -29.70
CA THR A 1007 27.11 -63.10 -29.27
C THR A 1007 28.42 -63.07 -28.48
N ASP A 1008 28.42 -63.67 -27.31
CA ASP A 1008 29.59 -64.05 -26.53
C ASP A 1008 30.72 -64.65 -27.42
N ALA A 1009 31.85 -64.01 -27.34
CA ALA A 1009 33.14 -64.64 -27.62
C ALA A 1009 34.00 -64.43 -26.35
N GLY A 1010 34.17 -65.57 -25.65
CA GLY A 1010 35.05 -65.57 -24.51
C GLY A 1010 36.50 -65.25 -24.93
N ASP A 1011 37.21 -64.61 -24.10
CA ASP A 1011 38.61 -64.98 -23.81
C ASP A 1011 39.05 -64.43 -22.41
N ASP A 1012 39.87 -65.36 -21.83
CA ASP A 1012 40.53 -65.23 -20.55
C ASP A 1012 41.53 -64.07 -20.45
N GLY A 1013 41.70 -63.53 -19.26
CA GLY A 1013 42.86 -62.70 -18.97
C GLY A 1013 42.74 -61.94 -17.69
N GLY A 1014 43.09 -62.56 -16.55
CA GLY A 1014 43.23 -61.86 -15.28
C GLY A 1014 44.33 -60.80 -15.32
N PHE A 1015 44.21 -59.84 -14.45
CA PHE A 1015 45.25 -59.39 -13.49
C PHE A 1015 44.65 -58.32 -12.54
N SER A 1016 44.99 -58.59 -11.29
CA SER A 1016 44.81 -57.75 -10.12
C SER A 1016 45.50 -56.33 -10.23
N LEU A 1017 44.85 -55.34 -9.68
CA LEU A 1017 45.24 -54.49 -8.55
C LEU A 1017 44.14 -53.45 -8.32
#